data_504627388b1c77aa0a51fbb5e0db270c
#
_entry.id   504627388b1c77aa0a51fbb5e0db270c
#
_cell.length_a   1.000
_cell.length_b   1.000
_cell.length_c   1.000
_cell.angle_alpha   90.00
_cell.angle_beta   90.00
_cell.angle_gamma   90.00
#
_symmetry.space_group_name_H-M   'P 1'
#
loop_
_entity.id
_entity.type
_entity.pdbx_description
1 polymer ?
#
loop_
_entity_poly.entity_id
_entity_poly.type
_entity_poly.pdbx_seq_one_letter_code
_entity_poly.pdbx_strand_id
1 'polypeptide(L)'
;MFDLFSFNTRSAAYTELMRMNETDSLPLQNTSLFFKALCPNDPKQNVAYRQRVMELAYDHHRADEYRKLFYTLASRDILWYCNTFLYTHSPKDFSDEPIRPMATWHYQNRDLLKIQAAIGNHDITITKSRDMGATWIILIALEHRWHFKANQRFLIASEKEDLVEKKGDMRALFEKIDFLHKYQPKWLLPTGRELGDNDPSRTNKHLGNADNGSTIEGEATVRDFGRSDRLTAAAIDEYASIPFTEAMERATRDATNCRIRNSTPKPRNAEGASFFKFFDREFKRDPSNNNPRLITQHWTQHPLKSAGLYKLDESGIVIPLDPQTYDWRSDFPFTPQNKPRSPWYDEQCDRASSSVEIAQELDLDFYGLGRRAFEAELLRKLRLKTRPPSETFQVFLDENNQLLFVPNIDGNFRIWAPFPQQEPANSSYIFGEDIAAGTAGDFSSNSTIVIIDAALRQVVATYADNTIDPGRFAQLAHALGKRFYNAFHCPESNGSTGSQFLATLIPLTSNIIIRGQHEENQTVRKTKRFGIHNNDRGTLILSQLQVDLRANQLSIPDEYILNELEEYELADDAKFKHGGSTDADSAAHGDLAIATAGAALGLRERPADRPALLNAKPPLLGDSFDNTCAQSGELFFDCMAHRDKLRNKSADFDPWEP
;
A
#
# COMPACT_ATOMS: atom_id res chain seq x y z
N MET A 1 3.75 18.97 38.31
CA MET A 1 5.11 18.51 38.02
C MET A 1 5.56 17.72 39.24
N PHE A 2 5.61 16.40 39.15
CA PHE A 2 6.15 15.60 40.24
C PHE A 2 7.65 15.85 40.31
N ASP A 3 8.09 16.42 41.42
CA ASP A 3 9.51 16.62 41.66
C ASP A 3 10.14 15.28 42.07
N LEU A 4 10.81 14.64 41.12
CA LEU A 4 11.63 13.43 41.37
C LEU A 4 12.66 13.68 42.50
N PHE A 5 12.95 14.93 42.80
CA PHE A 5 13.99 15.39 43.69
C PHE A 5 13.51 15.59 45.11
N SER A 6 12.20 15.67 45.29
CA SER A 6 11.51 15.64 46.59
C SER A 6 10.90 14.26 46.88
N PHE A 7 11.38 13.18 46.27
CA PHE A 7 10.86 11.84 46.46
C PHE A 7 10.91 11.48 47.95
N ASN A 8 9.92 11.92 48.63
CA ASN A 8 9.67 11.46 49.98
C ASN A 8 9.14 10.02 49.85
N THR A 9 9.79 9.03 50.48
CA THR A 9 9.35 7.64 50.54
C THR A 9 7.89 7.47 51.05
N ARG A 10 7.28 8.56 51.46
CA ARG A 10 5.87 8.66 51.89
C ARG A 10 4.94 9.19 50.80
N SER A 11 5.41 9.45 49.58
CA SER A 11 4.52 9.93 48.52
C SER A 11 3.62 8.82 48.01
N ALA A 12 2.38 9.16 47.63
CA ALA A 12 1.42 8.20 47.03
C ALA A 12 2.00 7.53 45.77
N ALA A 13 2.84 8.23 45.02
CA ALA A 13 3.52 7.72 43.83
C ALA A 13 4.56 6.64 44.17
N TYR A 14 5.33 6.81 45.26
CA TYR A 14 6.29 5.78 45.72
C TYR A 14 5.53 4.54 46.21
N THR A 15 4.46 4.74 47.01
CA THR A 15 3.65 3.65 47.51
C THR A 15 2.99 2.86 46.39
N GLU A 16 2.50 3.55 45.36
CA GLU A 16 1.92 2.91 44.18
C GLU A 16 2.99 2.18 43.36
N LEU A 17 4.19 2.75 43.19
CA LEU A 17 5.30 2.10 42.53
C LEU A 17 5.72 0.80 43.25
N MET A 18 5.81 0.83 44.56
CA MET A 18 6.17 -0.36 45.36
C MET A 18 5.04 -1.41 45.31
N ARG A 19 3.78 -0.98 45.33
CA ARG A 19 2.63 -1.88 45.15
C ARG A 19 2.65 -2.54 43.75
N MET A 20 3.00 -1.81 42.71
CA MET A 20 3.17 -2.33 41.34
C MET A 20 4.30 -3.36 41.27
N ASN A 21 5.36 -3.21 42.07
CA ASN A 21 6.47 -4.14 42.10
C ASN A 21 6.14 -5.46 42.82
N GLU A 22 5.20 -5.42 43.77
CA GLU A 22 4.73 -6.60 44.53
C GLU A 22 3.68 -7.42 43.76
N THR A 23 3.00 -6.81 42.82
CA THR A 23 2.01 -7.48 41.98
C THR A 23 2.57 -7.68 40.56
N ASP A 24 3.04 -8.89 40.25
CA ASP A 24 3.50 -9.32 38.92
C ASP A 24 2.43 -9.23 37.83
N SER A 25 1.29 -8.64 38.14
CA SER A 25 0.04 -8.77 37.39
C SER A 25 -0.35 -7.56 36.53
N LEU A 26 0.45 -6.48 36.47
CA LEU A 26 0.12 -5.35 35.59
C LEU A 26 0.68 -5.60 34.19
N PRO A 27 -0.19 -5.72 33.18
CA PRO A 27 0.29 -5.77 31.82
C PRO A 27 1.04 -4.47 31.50
N LEU A 28 2.22 -4.58 30.90
CA LEU A 28 3.03 -3.47 30.38
C LEU A 28 2.25 -2.53 29.43
N GLN A 29 1.06 -2.93 29.07
CA GLN A 29 0.25 -2.38 27.99
C GLN A 29 -0.33 -0.99 28.24
N ASN A 30 -0.33 -0.47 29.48
CA ASN A 30 -1.03 0.79 29.80
C ASN A 30 -0.24 1.79 30.64
N THR A 31 1.05 1.61 30.84
CA THR A 31 1.82 2.46 31.76
C THR A 31 2.79 3.39 31.05
N SER A 32 2.28 4.41 30.37
CA SER A 32 3.05 5.63 30.14
C SER A 32 2.94 6.63 31.31
N LEU A 33 2.55 6.15 32.48
CA LEU A 33 2.31 7.00 33.66
C LEU A 33 3.56 7.70 34.13
N PHE A 34 4.69 6.99 34.16
CA PHE A 34 5.97 7.55 34.63
C PHE A 34 6.58 8.47 33.57
N PHE A 35 6.48 8.11 32.29
CA PHE A 35 6.92 8.97 31.21
C PHE A 35 6.19 10.32 31.24
N LYS A 36 4.85 10.30 31.27
CA LYS A 36 4.03 11.52 31.32
C LYS A 36 4.27 12.36 32.56
N ALA A 37 4.57 11.73 33.71
CA ALA A 37 4.74 12.42 34.96
C ALA A 37 6.16 12.97 35.18
N LEU A 38 7.19 12.30 34.63
CA LEU A 38 8.57 12.50 34.99
C LEU A 38 9.47 13.04 33.88
N CYS A 39 9.25 12.60 32.61
CA CYS A 39 10.10 13.02 31.50
C CYS A 39 9.65 14.36 30.91
N PRO A 40 10.52 15.36 30.86
CA PRO A 40 10.25 16.58 30.09
C PRO A 40 10.18 16.28 28.59
N ASN A 41 9.19 16.89 27.91
CA ASN A 41 9.08 16.82 26.43
C ASN A 41 10.09 17.74 25.74
N ASP A 42 10.52 18.82 26.38
CA ASP A 42 11.53 19.74 25.87
C ASP A 42 12.90 19.07 25.89
N PRO A 43 13.69 19.06 24.80
CA PRO A 43 14.97 18.38 24.72
C PRO A 43 16.03 18.92 25.68
N LYS A 44 16.08 20.25 25.90
CA LYS A 44 17.06 20.84 26.82
C LYS A 44 16.74 20.45 28.27
N GLN A 45 15.45 20.49 28.62
CA GLN A 45 15.00 20.03 29.93
C GLN A 45 15.18 18.52 30.08
N ASN A 46 15.01 17.74 29.01
CA ASN A 46 15.25 16.30 29.04
C ASN A 46 16.73 15.97 29.29
N VAL A 47 17.68 16.71 28.70
CA VAL A 47 19.12 16.54 28.96
C VAL A 47 19.43 16.82 30.44
N ALA A 48 18.95 17.93 30.99
CA ALA A 48 19.11 18.27 32.40
C ALA A 48 18.50 17.20 33.33
N TYR A 49 17.32 16.71 32.96
CA TYR A 49 16.63 15.62 33.66
C TYR A 49 17.49 14.34 33.69
N ARG A 50 18.05 13.91 32.54
CA ARG A 50 18.94 12.74 32.44
C ARG A 50 20.20 12.90 33.29
N GLN A 51 20.82 14.07 33.26
CA GLN A 51 21.98 14.38 34.12
C GLN A 51 21.63 14.18 35.59
N ARG A 52 20.47 14.69 36.02
CA ARG A 52 20.05 14.54 37.41
C ARG A 52 19.74 13.08 37.77
N VAL A 53 19.14 12.28 36.87
CA VAL A 53 18.96 10.82 37.08
C VAL A 53 20.32 10.15 37.30
N MET A 54 21.33 10.51 36.51
CA MET A 54 22.69 9.96 36.65
C MET A 54 23.36 10.39 37.96
N GLU A 55 23.25 11.66 38.36
CA GLU A 55 23.77 12.14 39.68
C GLU A 55 23.16 11.32 40.84
N LEU A 56 21.85 11.11 40.84
CA LEU A 56 21.15 10.31 41.84
C LEU A 56 21.66 8.85 41.85
N ALA A 57 21.92 8.29 40.67
CA ALA A 57 22.33 6.90 40.53
C ALA A 57 23.81 6.65 40.88
N TYR A 58 24.68 7.68 40.85
CA TYR A 58 26.11 7.53 41.08
C TYR A 58 26.62 8.28 42.31
N ASP A 59 26.22 9.52 42.52
CA ASP A 59 26.84 10.42 43.49
C ASP A 59 26.03 10.59 44.77
N HIS A 60 24.80 10.15 44.80
CA HIS A 60 23.92 10.30 45.97
C HIS A 60 24.21 9.23 47.01
N HIS A 61 24.13 9.57 48.30
CA HIS A 61 24.35 8.62 49.42
C HIS A 61 23.36 7.43 49.43
N ARG A 62 22.26 7.52 48.67
CA ARG A 62 21.28 6.45 48.44
C ARG A 62 21.32 5.94 47.01
N ALA A 63 22.46 5.96 46.34
CA ALA A 63 22.61 5.61 44.94
C ALA A 63 22.02 4.23 44.61
N ASP A 64 22.23 3.22 45.46
CA ASP A 64 21.68 1.86 45.23
C ASP A 64 20.16 1.80 45.29
N GLU A 65 19.53 2.61 46.13
CA GLU A 65 18.07 2.70 46.18
C GLU A 65 17.54 3.38 44.90
N TYR A 66 18.19 4.43 44.43
CA TYR A 66 17.84 5.08 43.18
C TYR A 66 18.05 4.16 41.97
N ARG A 67 19.13 3.38 41.89
CA ARG A 67 19.33 2.39 40.82
C ARG A 67 18.21 1.36 40.80
N LYS A 68 17.79 0.81 41.95
CA LYS A 68 16.68 -0.11 42.05
C LYS A 68 15.36 0.54 41.60
N LEU A 69 15.12 1.77 42.04
CA LEU A 69 13.96 2.54 41.61
C LEU A 69 13.93 2.75 40.09
N PHE A 70 15.03 3.22 39.52
CA PHE A 70 15.17 3.49 38.11
C PHE A 70 15.08 2.21 37.25
N TYR A 71 15.66 1.10 37.74
CA TYR A 71 15.48 -0.21 37.09
C TYR A 71 14.00 -0.63 37.08
N THR A 72 13.29 -0.44 38.17
CA THR A 72 11.84 -0.74 38.27
C THR A 72 11.05 0.13 37.29
N LEU A 73 11.30 1.43 37.26
CA LEU A 73 10.66 2.35 36.31
C LEU A 73 10.95 1.94 34.86
N ALA A 74 12.19 1.68 34.51
CA ALA A 74 12.60 1.25 33.19
C ALA A 74 11.89 -0.05 32.77
N SER A 75 11.82 -1.04 33.65
CA SER A 75 11.19 -2.31 33.35
C SER A 75 9.66 -2.23 33.18
N ARG A 76 8.99 -1.23 33.75
CA ARG A 76 7.55 -1.05 33.74
C ARG A 76 7.03 -0.06 32.70
N ASP A 77 7.84 0.90 32.30
CA ASP A 77 7.45 1.95 31.35
C ASP A 77 8.50 2.12 30.25
N ILE A 78 8.22 1.55 29.08
CA ILE A 78 9.12 1.60 27.93
C ILE A 78 9.36 3.04 27.43
N LEU A 79 8.35 3.93 27.53
CA LEU A 79 8.52 5.31 27.12
C LEU A 79 9.44 6.05 28.08
N TRP A 80 9.31 5.80 29.38
CA TRP A 80 10.23 6.35 30.37
C TRP A 80 11.65 5.83 30.17
N TYR A 81 11.82 4.51 29.95
CA TYR A 81 13.11 3.89 29.64
C TYR A 81 13.75 4.54 28.41
N CYS A 82 13.02 4.64 27.32
CA CYS A 82 13.48 5.20 26.07
C CYS A 82 13.93 6.66 26.23
N ASN A 83 13.08 7.49 26.83
CA ASN A 83 13.30 8.93 26.97
C ASN A 83 14.28 9.30 28.10
N THR A 84 14.70 8.33 28.93
CA THR A 84 15.66 8.54 30.01
C THR A 84 17.05 7.99 29.68
N PHE A 85 17.16 6.80 29.08
CA PHE A 85 18.44 6.10 28.95
C PHE A 85 18.93 5.94 27.51
N LEU A 86 18.05 6.00 26.49
CA LEU A 86 18.44 5.70 25.13
C LEU A 86 18.91 6.94 24.36
N TYR A 87 19.75 6.69 23.35
CA TYR A 87 20.26 7.67 22.42
C TYR A 87 19.92 7.24 21.00
N THR A 88 19.90 8.18 20.07
CA THR A 88 19.68 7.97 18.64
C THR A 88 20.84 8.54 17.83
N HIS A 89 20.99 8.07 16.59
CA HIS A 89 22.00 8.53 15.66
C HIS A 89 21.31 9.06 14.40
N SER A 90 21.38 10.36 14.15
CA SER A 90 20.77 11.04 13.01
C SER A 90 21.70 12.08 12.40
N PRO A 91 22.72 11.67 11.64
CA PRO A 91 23.72 12.58 11.05
C PRO A 91 23.13 13.46 9.93
N LYS A 92 22.02 13.05 9.31
CA LYS A 92 21.33 13.79 8.25
C LYS A 92 20.61 15.03 8.78
N ASP A 93 19.92 14.87 9.91
CA ASP A 93 19.12 15.96 10.49
C ASP A 93 19.94 16.83 11.44
N PHE A 94 21.01 16.29 12.01
CA PHE A 94 21.84 16.91 13.04
C PHE A 94 23.33 16.66 12.75
N SER A 95 23.89 17.34 11.76
CA SER A 95 25.27 17.13 11.30
C SER A 95 26.32 17.40 12.36
N ASP A 96 26.11 18.41 13.22
CA ASP A 96 27.06 18.83 14.23
C ASP A 96 27.03 17.94 15.49
N GLU A 97 25.87 17.38 15.81
CA GLU A 97 25.67 16.48 16.95
C GLU A 97 24.80 15.28 16.53
N PRO A 98 25.37 14.33 15.77
CA PRO A 98 24.61 13.20 15.22
C PRO A 98 24.12 12.23 16.28
N ILE A 99 24.74 12.22 17.47
CA ILE A 99 24.37 11.37 18.61
C ILE A 99 23.63 12.23 19.62
N ARG A 100 22.35 11.93 19.81
CA ARG A 100 21.47 12.73 20.68
C ARG A 100 20.69 11.86 21.64
N PRO A 101 20.27 12.39 22.80
CA PRO A 101 19.27 11.75 23.63
C PRO A 101 18.02 11.44 22.83
N MET A 102 17.50 10.25 22.95
CA MET A 102 16.26 9.90 22.29
C MET A 102 15.08 10.55 23.02
N ALA A 103 14.46 11.52 22.37
CA ALA A 103 13.18 12.10 22.77
C ALA A 103 12.15 11.70 21.72
N THR A 104 11.24 10.83 22.11
CA THR A 104 10.28 10.24 21.17
C THR A 104 9.17 11.21 20.82
N TRP A 105 8.85 11.32 19.52
CA TRP A 105 7.73 12.07 19.01
C TRP A 105 6.39 11.42 19.41
N HIS A 106 5.33 12.20 19.42
CA HIS A 106 4.00 11.73 19.81
C HIS A 106 3.54 10.48 19.03
N TYR A 107 3.77 10.43 17.71
CA TYR A 107 3.43 9.26 16.89
C TYR A 107 4.30 8.05 17.25
N GLN A 108 5.60 8.25 17.55
CA GLN A 108 6.49 7.17 17.98
C GLN A 108 6.09 6.61 19.35
N ASN A 109 5.62 7.46 20.27
CA ASN A 109 5.09 7.01 21.57
C ASN A 109 3.92 6.04 21.38
N ARG A 110 2.94 6.46 20.57
CA ARG A 110 1.77 5.65 20.24
C ARG A 110 2.19 4.32 19.60
N ASP A 111 3.08 4.37 18.62
CA ASP A 111 3.46 3.21 17.83
C ASP A 111 4.31 2.23 18.65
N LEU A 112 5.19 2.73 19.51
CA LEU A 112 5.98 1.91 20.44
C LEU A 112 5.08 1.12 21.40
N LEU A 113 4.06 1.77 21.96
CA LEU A 113 3.08 1.09 22.83
C LEU A 113 2.26 0.05 22.06
N LYS A 114 1.89 0.31 20.80
CA LYS A 114 1.22 -0.66 19.93
C LYS A 114 2.09 -1.89 19.65
N ILE A 115 3.36 -1.69 19.32
CA ILE A 115 4.29 -2.80 19.10
C ILE A 115 4.44 -3.63 20.37
N GLN A 116 4.59 -2.99 21.53
CA GLN A 116 4.63 -3.69 22.83
C GLN A 116 3.39 -4.54 23.08
N ALA A 117 2.21 -4.02 22.73
CA ALA A 117 0.95 -4.75 22.87
C ALA A 117 0.81 -5.92 21.88
N ALA A 118 1.39 -5.80 20.69
CA ALA A 118 1.36 -6.83 19.65
C ALA A 118 2.26 -8.03 19.97
N ILE A 119 3.46 -7.78 20.58
CA ILE A 119 4.45 -8.83 20.86
C ILE A 119 3.85 -9.98 21.67
N GLY A 120 3.88 -11.18 21.08
CA GLY A 120 3.32 -12.41 21.65
C GLY A 120 1.82 -12.60 21.45
N ASN A 121 1.09 -11.60 20.95
CA ASN A 121 -0.37 -11.63 20.86
C ASN A 121 -0.91 -11.67 19.42
N HIS A 122 -0.38 -10.84 18.49
CA HIS A 122 -0.88 -10.75 17.13
C HIS A 122 0.12 -10.10 16.19
N ASP A 123 -0.03 -10.38 14.89
CA ASP A 123 0.73 -9.74 13.83
C ASP A 123 0.44 -8.24 13.74
N ILE A 124 1.44 -7.47 13.29
CA ILE A 124 1.33 -6.04 13.03
C ILE A 124 2.07 -5.66 11.74
N THR A 125 1.42 -4.84 10.92
CA THR A 125 2.01 -4.26 9.70
C THR A 125 2.32 -2.80 9.94
N ILE A 126 3.55 -2.38 9.60
CA ILE A 126 4.03 -1.00 9.78
C ILE A 126 4.39 -0.46 8.39
N THR A 127 3.57 0.46 7.90
CA THR A 127 3.81 1.19 6.64
C THR A 127 4.31 2.57 6.99
N LYS A 128 5.43 2.95 6.42
CA LYS A 128 6.11 4.21 6.79
C LYS A 128 6.51 5.03 5.58
N SER A 129 6.49 6.37 5.70
CA SER A 129 7.33 7.24 4.90
C SER A 129 8.81 7.05 5.29
N ARG A 130 9.71 7.46 4.42
CA ARG A 130 11.15 7.35 4.68
C ARG A 130 11.57 8.19 5.89
N ASP A 131 12.55 7.70 6.64
CA ASP A 131 13.17 8.39 7.79
C ASP A 131 12.16 8.77 8.91
N MET A 132 11.25 7.84 9.26
CA MET A 132 10.29 8.01 10.37
C MET A 132 10.75 7.34 11.68
N GLY A 133 11.90 6.68 11.68
CA GLY A 133 12.43 6.00 12.86
C GLY A 133 11.78 4.66 13.18
N ALA A 134 11.02 4.05 12.25
CA ALA A 134 10.29 2.80 12.48
C ALA A 134 11.20 1.66 12.94
N THR A 135 12.33 1.43 12.27
CA THR A 135 13.30 0.39 12.65
C THR A 135 13.80 0.59 14.09
N TRP A 136 14.09 1.84 14.51
CA TRP A 136 14.50 2.12 15.88
C TRP A 136 13.46 1.73 16.91
N ILE A 137 12.20 2.14 16.74
CA ILE A 137 11.13 1.83 17.71
C ILE A 137 10.81 0.34 17.76
N ILE A 138 10.94 -0.39 16.64
CA ILE A 138 10.79 -1.86 16.61
C ILE A 138 11.90 -2.49 17.45
N LEU A 139 13.16 -2.15 17.17
CA LEU A 139 14.30 -2.70 17.92
C LEU A 139 14.24 -2.36 19.40
N ILE A 140 13.84 -1.14 19.76
CA ILE A 140 13.64 -0.74 21.18
C ILE A 140 12.54 -1.59 21.83
N ALA A 141 11.44 -1.87 21.12
CA ALA A 141 10.37 -2.69 21.67
C ALA A 141 10.81 -4.13 21.95
N LEU A 142 11.63 -4.72 21.05
CA LEU A 142 12.17 -6.06 21.23
C LEU A 142 13.25 -6.07 22.33
N GLU A 143 14.18 -5.11 22.29
CA GLU A 143 15.27 -4.94 23.26
C GLU A 143 14.71 -4.75 24.68
N HIS A 144 13.71 -3.90 24.87
CA HIS A 144 13.08 -3.70 26.17
C HIS A 144 12.52 -5.00 26.75
N ARG A 145 11.85 -5.84 25.93
CA ARG A 145 11.37 -7.14 26.36
C ARG A 145 12.49 -8.13 26.61
N TRP A 146 13.51 -8.17 25.75
CA TRP A 146 14.72 -8.95 25.96
C TRP A 146 15.43 -8.58 27.26
N HIS A 147 15.48 -7.30 27.58
CA HIS A 147 16.17 -6.75 28.73
C HIS A 147 15.46 -7.12 30.06
N PHE A 148 14.13 -6.89 30.12
CA PHE A 148 13.37 -6.91 31.38
C PHE A 148 12.43 -8.10 31.53
N LYS A 149 12.23 -8.94 30.54
CA LYS A 149 11.35 -10.12 30.63
C LYS A 149 12.13 -11.42 30.43
N ALA A 150 11.80 -12.42 31.24
CA ALA A 150 12.44 -13.71 31.14
C ALA A 150 11.95 -14.53 29.94
N ASN A 151 12.87 -15.35 29.40
CA ASN A 151 12.62 -16.37 28.39
C ASN A 151 11.94 -15.85 27.10
N GLN A 152 12.27 -14.63 26.67
CA GLN A 152 11.83 -14.08 25.40
C GLN A 152 12.77 -14.50 24.29
N ARG A 153 12.20 -14.88 23.14
CA ARG A 153 12.97 -15.23 21.94
C ARG A 153 12.52 -14.40 20.78
N PHE A 154 13.42 -13.62 20.21
CA PHE A 154 13.14 -12.74 19.09
C PHE A 154 13.98 -13.10 17.89
N LEU A 155 13.38 -12.99 16.70
CA LEU A 155 14.09 -13.05 15.43
C LEU A 155 13.98 -11.70 14.74
N ILE A 156 15.12 -11.15 14.31
CA ILE A 156 15.17 -9.92 13.51
C ILE A 156 15.75 -10.23 12.14
N ALA A 157 15.15 -9.67 11.11
CA ALA A 157 15.54 -9.95 9.73
C ALA A 157 15.45 -8.73 8.82
N SER A 158 16.20 -8.79 7.73
CA SER A 158 16.13 -7.84 6.63
C SER A 158 16.46 -8.52 5.31
N GLU A 159 16.32 -7.80 4.17
CA GLU A 159 16.52 -8.35 2.84
C GLU A 159 17.94 -8.90 2.58
N LYS A 160 18.95 -8.35 3.27
CA LYS A 160 20.38 -8.71 3.09
C LYS A 160 21.08 -8.91 4.43
N GLU A 161 22.08 -9.80 4.43
CA GLU A 161 22.87 -10.11 5.61
C GLU A 161 23.58 -8.87 6.19
N ASP A 162 24.15 -8.01 5.37
CA ASP A 162 24.81 -6.77 5.78
C ASP A 162 23.86 -5.78 6.49
N LEU A 163 22.55 -5.88 6.25
CA LEU A 163 21.54 -5.09 6.95
C LEU A 163 21.12 -5.72 8.28
N VAL A 164 21.38 -7.00 8.48
CA VAL A 164 21.14 -7.65 9.77
C VAL A 164 22.36 -7.47 10.68
N GLU A 165 23.55 -7.80 10.18
CA GLU A 165 24.80 -7.77 10.95
C GLU A 165 25.93 -7.18 10.12
N LYS A 166 26.45 -6.02 10.53
CA LYS A 166 27.66 -5.42 9.97
C LYS A 166 28.23 -4.40 10.96
N LYS A 167 29.33 -4.77 11.59
CA LYS A 167 29.99 -3.93 12.59
C LYS A 167 30.36 -2.56 12.02
N GLY A 168 30.01 -1.51 12.74
CA GLY A 168 30.27 -0.11 12.37
C GLY A 168 29.32 0.46 11.32
N ASP A 169 28.37 -0.32 10.81
CA ASP A 169 27.37 0.15 9.86
C ASP A 169 26.01 0.35 10.55
N MET A 170 25.66 1.61 10.82
CA MET A 170 24.39 1.98 11.49
C MET A 170 23.14 1.61 10.69
N ARG A 171 23.25 1.07 9.49
CA ARG A 171 22.12 0.48 8.77
C ARG A 171 21.76 -0.90 9.29
N ALA A 172 22.75 -1.64 9.81
CA ALA A 172 22.56 -2.99 10.34
C ALA A 172 21.74 -2.99 11.64
N LEU A 173 20.84 -3.97 11.77
CA LEU A 173 19.94 -4.08 12.91
C LEU A 173 20.70 -4.30 14.22
N PHE A 174 21.69 -5.19 14.24
CA PHE A 174 22.48 -5.45 15.44
C PHE A 174 23.38 -4.28 15.83
N GLU A 175 23.94 -3.54 14.87
CA GLU A 175 24.70 -2.34 15.18
C GLU A 175 23.83 -1.28 15.88
N LYS A 176 22.54 -1.15 15.49
CA LYS A 176 21.60 -0.29 16.21
C LYS A 176 21.34 -0.78 17.65
N ILE A 177 21.22 -2.09 17.87
CA ILE A 177 21.03 -2.65 19.22
C ILE A 177 22.28 -2.40 20.07
N ASP A 178 23.46 -2.66 19.52
CA ASP A 178 24.73 -2.38 20.20
C ASP A 178 24.88 -0.88 20.54
N PHE A 179 24.42 -0.01 19.63
CA PHE A 179 24.37 1.43 19.86
C PHE A 179 23.42 1.81 21.00
N LEU A 180 22.23 1.20 21.08
CA LEU A 180 21.28 1.44 22.19
C LEU A 180 21.95 1.14 23.55
N HIS A 181 22.72 0.06 23.64
CA HIS A 181 23.40 -0.33 24.88
C HIS A 181 24.62 0.53 25.19
N LYS A 182 25.32 1.06 24.18
CA LYS A 182 26.56 1.81 24.31
C LYS A 182 26.51 3.00 25.28
N TYR A 183 25.33 3.65 25.30
CA TYR A 183 25.15 4.86 26.12
C TYR A 183 24.30 4.61 27.37
N GLN A 184 23.94 3.38 27.65
CA GLN A 184 23.27 3.02 28.89
C GLN A 184 24.29 2.94 30.05
N PRO A 185 23.86 3.27 31.29
CA PRO A 185 24.70 3.09 32.45
C PRO A 185 24.93 1.60 32.73
N LYS A 186 26.16 1.24 33.10
CA LYS A 186 26.54 -0.17 33.34
C LYS A 186 25.66 -0.90 34.35
N TRP A 187 25.13 -0.23 35.37
CA TRP A 187 24.24 -0.82 36.36
C TRP A 187 22.85 -1.21 35.81
N LEU A 188 22.52 -0.66 34.65
CA LEU A 188 21.23 -0.99 33.99
C LEU A 188 21.39 -2.17 33.03
N LEU A 189 22.57 -2.37 32.45
CA LEU A 189 22.82 -3.46 31.50
C LEU A 189 22.80 -4.83 32.20
N PRO A 190 22.33 -5.90 31.49
CA PRO A 190 22.39 -7.26 32.01
C PRO A 190 23.78 -7.71 32.37
N THR A 191 23.88 -8.65 33.31
CA THR A 191 25.18 -9.23 33.75
C THR A 191 25.87 -9.89 32.54
N GLY A 192 27.19 -9.63 32.41
CA GLY A 192 27.97 -10.16 31.29
C GLY A 192 27.83 -9.43 29.98
N ARG A 193 26.98 -8.41 29.89
CA ARG A 193 26.94 -7.53 28.73
C ARG A 193 28.13 -6.58 28.73
N GLU A 194 29.15 -6.93 27.96
CA GLU A 194 30.34 -6.13 27.75
C GLU A 194 30.36 -5.58 26.34
N LEU A 195 30.43 -4.25 26.21
CA LEU A 195 30.42 -3.62 24.88
C LEU A 195 31.80 -3.75 24.23
N GLY A 196 31.85 -4.46 23.10
CA GLY A 196 33.07 -4.67 22.33
C GLY A 196 33.24 -6.10 21.81
N ASP A 197 34.47 -6.42 21.35
CA ASP A 197 34.74 -7.67 20.64
C ASP A 197 34.75 -8.92 21.57
N ASN A 198 34.89 -8.73 22.88
CA ASN A 198 34.95 -9.80 23.86
C ASN A 198 33.66 -9.95 24.67
N ASP A 199 32.57 -9.41 24.20
CA ASP A 199 31.26 -9.54 24.87
C ASP A 199 30.72 -10.98 24.81
N PRO A 200 30.67 -11.70 25.95
CA PRO A 200 30.25 -13.10 25.94
C PRO A 200 28.75 -13.28 25.63
N SER A 201 27.94 -12.21 25.76
CA SER A 201 26.53 -12.21 25.47
C SER A 201 26.23 -11.94 24.00
N ARG A 202 27.22 -11.48 23.21
CA ARG A 202 27.07 -11.01 21.85
C ARG A 202 27.99 -11.74 20.88
N THR A 203 27.41 -12.53 20.00
CA THR A 203 28.14 -13.19 18.92
C THR A 203 27.53 -12.77 17.57
N ASN A 204 28.05 -13.29 16.45
CA ASN A 204 27.52 -12.98 15.14
C ASN A 204 26.02 -13.32 15.06
N LYS A 205 25.18 -12.34 14.78
CA LYS A 205 23.71 -12.44 14.68
C LYS A 205 23.00 -13.02 15.90
N HIS A 206 23.62 -12.91 17.08
CA HIS A 206 23.04 -13.40 18.33
C HIS A 206 23.34 -12.44 19.49
N LEU A 207 22.32 -12.20 20.30
CA LEU A 207 22.43 -11.48 21.58
C LEU A 207 21.66 -12.23 22.66
N GLY A 208 22.40 -12.75 23.67
CA GLY A 208 21.85 -13.43 24.82
C GLY A 208 21.74 -12.53 26.06
N ASN A 209 20.80 -12.82 26.94
CA ASN A 209 20.67 -12.20 28.25
C ASN A 209 20.80 -13.29 29.34
N ALA A 210 21.95 -13.33 29.99
CA ALA A 210 22.25 -14.36 31.00
C ALA A 210 21.40 -14.25 32.26
N ASP A 211 20.88 -13.05 32.58
CA ASP A 211 20.08 -12.82 33.80
C ASP A 211 18.67 -13.40 33.69
N ASN A 212 18.12 -13.50 32.46
CA ASN A 212 16.71 -13.89 32.27
C ASN A 212 16.47 -14.92 31.15
N GLY A 213 17.51 -15.38 30.47
CA GLY A 213 17.45 -16.40 29.42
C GLY A 213 16.82 -15.95 28.10
N SER A 214 16.67 -14.63 27.88
CA SER A 214 16.11 -14.09 26.64
C SER A 214 17.17 -13.97 25.55
N THR A 215 16.75 -14.13 24.28
CA THR A 215 17.66 -14.05 23.11
C THR A 215 17.07 -13.19 22.00
N ILE A 216 17.94 -12.55 21.23
CA ILE A 216 17.65 -11.94 19.93
C ILE A 216 18.55 -12.61 18.90
N GLU A 217 17.96 -13.25 17.91
CA GLU A 217 18.64 -13.88 16.78
C GLU A 217 18.45 -13.05 15.52
N GLY A 218 19.41 -13.12 14.60
CA GLY A 218 19.35 -12.43 13.31
C GLY A 218 19.46 -13.40 12.14
N GLU A 219 18.63 -13.21 11.14
CA GLU A 219 18.71 -13.97 9.89
C GLU A 219 18.56 -13.02 8.69
N ALA A 220 19.30 -13.31 7.60
CA ALA A 220 18.93 -12.79 6.30
C ALA A 220 17.71 -13.54 5.78
N THR A 221 16.83 -12.86 5.05
CA THR A 221 15.64 -13.50 4.49
C THR A 221 16.00 -14.45 3.37
N VAL A 222 15.88 -15.75 3.64
CA VAL A 222 16.06 -16.86 2.70
C VAL A 222 14.79 -17.73 2.68
N ARG A 223 14.67 -18.65 1.70
CA ARG A 223 13.48 -19.51 1.57
C ARG A 223 13.12 -20.31 2.83
N ASP A 224 14.11 -20.64 3.65
CA ASP A 224 13.95 -21.45 4.86
C ASP A 224 13.93 -20.63 6.16
N PHE A 225 13.74 -19.31 6.04
CA PHE A 225 13.69 -18.37 7.14
C PHE A 225 12.74 -18.80 8.27
N GLY A 226 13.22 -18.78 9.51
CA GLY A 226 12.40 -18.92 10.72
C GLY A 226 11.75 -20.28 10.95
N ARG A 227 12.20 -21.37 10.26
CA ARG A 227 11.57 -22.70 10.36
C ARG A 227 11.83 -23.47 11.65
N SER A 228 12.85 -23.13 12.42
CA SER A 228 13.37 -24.02 13.45
C SER A 228 13.03 -23.62 14.89
N ASP A 229 12.51 -22.43 15.17
CA ASP A 229 12.35 -21.93 16.53
C ASP A 229 10.92 -21.52 16.90
N ARG A 230 10.58 -21.63 18.18
CA ARG A 230 9.39 -21.01 18.75
C ARG A 230 9.76 -19.63 19.28
N LEU A 231 9.19 -18.60 18.69
CA LEU A 231 9.55 -17.21 18.92
C LEU A 231 8.43 -16.46 19.65
N THR A 232 8.83 -15.50 20.47
CA THR A 232 7.91 -14.51 21.04
C THR A 232 7.43 -13.53 19.97
N ALA A 233 8.36 -13.09 19.11
CA ALA A 233 8.04 -12.30 17.92
C ALA A 233 9.15 -12.41 16.86
N ALA A 234 8.77 -12.20 15.59
CA ALA A 234 9.69 -12.03 14.46
C ALA A 234 9.50 -10.64 13.84
N ALA A 235 10.57 -9.85 13.78
CA ALA A 235 10.55 -8.53 13.15
C ALA A 235 11.31 -8.57 11.82
N ILE A 236 10.63 -8.15 10.76
CA ILE A 236 11.14 -8.22 9.39
C ILE A 236 11.16 -6.79 8.84
N ASP A 237 12.36 -6.26 8.70
CA ASP A 237 12.60 -4.91 8.15
C ASP A 237 12.72 -4.96 6.63
N GLU A 238 12.30 -3.89 5.97
CA GLU A 238 12.20 -3.75 4.51
C GLU A 238 11.43 -4.91 3.85
N TYR A 239 10.34 -5.33 4.49
CA TYR A 239 9.52 -6.48 4.11
C TYR A 239 9.09 -6.46 2.63
N ALA A 240 8.69 -5.30 2.11
CA ALA A 240 8.23 -5.18 0.72
C ALA A 240 9.33 -5.44 -0.34
N SER A 241 10.61 -5.46 0.08
CA SER A 241 11.76 -5.75 -0.80
C SER A 241 12.14 -7.24 -0.84
N ILE A 242 11.45 -8.08 -0.08
CA ILE A 242 11.81 -9.51 0.07
C ILE A 242 11.12 -10.34 -1.02
N PRO A 243 11.87 -11.07 -1.86
CA PRO A 243 11.29 -11.80 -2.99
C PRO A 243 10.55 -13.10 -2.61
N PHE A 244 10.72 -13.62 -1.38
CA PHE A 244 10.18 -14.92 -0.95
C PHE A 244 9.17 -14.80 0.19
N THR A 245 8.40 -13.74 0.21
CA THR A 245 7.49 -13.41 1.32
C THR A 245 6.48 -14.50 1.65
N GLU A 246 5.91 -15.20 0.66
CA GLU A 246 4.95 -16.28 0.91
C GLU A 246 5.56 -17.50 1.60
N ALA A 247 6.78 -17.89 1.20
CA ALA A 247 7.49 -18.99 1.85
C ALA A 247 7.83 -18.62 3.31
N MET A 248 8.26 -17.39 3.54
CA MET A 248 8.56 -16.84 4.85
C MET A 248 7.30 -16.75 5.73
N GLU A 249 6.16 -16.31 5.18
CA GLU A 249 4.88 -16.26 5.89
C GLU A 249 4.41 -17.65 6.32
N ARG A 250 4.55 -18.66 5.45
CA ARG A 250 4.26 -20.05 5.80
C ARG A 250 5.19 -20.58 6.89
N ALA A 251 6.49 -20.31 6.78
CA ALA A 251 7.49 -20.79 7.73
C ALA A 251 7.32 -20.18 9.14
N THR A 252 6.99 -18.89 9.23
CA THR A 252 6.85 -18.17 10.50
C THR A 252 5.46 -18.29 11.13
N ARG A 253 4.44 -18.75 10.39
CA ARG A 253 3.05 -18.84 10.90
C ARG A 253 2.91 -19.68 12.16
N ASP A 254 3.60 -20.81 12.21
CA ASP A 254 3.53 -21.74 13.34
C ASP A 254 4.66 -21.49 14.36
N ALA A 255 5.64 -20.65 14.01
CA ALA A 255 6.77 -20.30 14.87
C ALA A 255 6.41 -19.20 15.88
N THR A 256 5.54 -18.26 15.51
CA THR A 256 5.19 -17.11 16.38
C THR A 256 3.76 -16.62 16.15
N ASN A 257 3.17 -16.05 17.21
CA ASN A 257 1.90 -15.32 17.12
C ASN A 257 2.08 -13.85 16.70
N CYS A 258 3.31 -13.35 16.61
CA CYS A 258 3.58 -11.94 16.33
C CYS A 258 4.67 -11.79 15.27
N ARG A 259 4.27 -11.43 14.06
CA ARG A 259 5.15 -10.97 12.98
C ARG A 259 5.01 -9.46 12.83
N ILE A 260 6.12 -8.76 12.93
CA ILE A 260 6.21 -7.31 12.77
C ILE A 260 6.77 -7.06 11.37
N ARG A 261 5.92 -6.66 10.42
CA ARG A 261 6.29 -6.39 9.04
C ARG A 261 6.47 -4.89 8.87
N ASN A 262 7.68 -4.44 8.58
CA ASN A 262 8.01 -3.02 8.43
C ASN A 262 8.55 -2.73 7.04
N SER A 263 7.96 -1.78 6.32
CA SER A 263 8.49 -1.31 5.02
C SER A 263 7.93 0.04 4.59
N THR A 264 8.61 0.70 3.65
CA THR A 264 7.99 1.66 2.73
C THR A 264 7.16 0.90 1.69
N PRO A 265 6.15 1.54 1.07
CA PRO A 265 5.41 0.95 -0.05
C PRO A 265 6.33 0.52 -1.20
N LYS A 266 5.96 -0.55 -1.87
CA LYS A 266 6.55 -1.02 -3.13
C LYS A 266 5.42 -1.30 -4.13
N PRO A 267 5.69 -1.36 -5.44
CA PRO A 267 4.68 -1.67 -6.45
C PRO A 267 3.92 -2.96 -6.14
N ARG A 268 2.60 -2.92 -6.32
CA ARG A 268 1.66 -4.02 -5.99
C ARG A 268 1.82 -5.27 -6.84
N ASN A 269 2.42 -5.14 -8.02
CA ASN A 269 2.55 -6.16 -9.05
C ASN A 269 3.89 -6.92 -9.05
N ALA A 270 4.73 -6.66 -8.04
CA ALA A 270 6.07 -7.23 -7.93
C ALA A 270 6.36 -7.65 -6.48
N GLU A 271 7.56 -7.38 -6.02
CA GLU A 271 8.03 -7.70 -4.66
C GLU A 271 7.11 -7.16 -3.56
N GLY A 272 6.45 -6.00 -3.80
CA GLY A 272 5.55 -5.36 -2.84
C GLY A 272 4.15 -5.97 -2.70
N ALA A 273 3.75 -6.92 -3.57
CA ALA A 273 2.39 -7.46 -3.61
C ALA A 273 1.92 -8.05 -2.28
N SER A 274 2.75 -8.85 -1.63
CA SER A 274 2.43 -9.48 -0.35
C SER A 274 2.27 -8.44 0.77
N PHE A 275 3.16 -7.43 0.83
CA PHE A 275 3.06 -6.35 1.81
C PHE A 275 1.81 -5.50 1.62
N PHE A 276 1.48 -5.19 0.36
CA PHE A 276 0.26 -4.48 0.03
C PHE A 276 -0.99 -5.22 0.50
N LYS A 277 -1.09 -6.55 0.30
CA LYS A 277 -2.23 -7.37 0.78
C LYS A 277 -2.44 -7.23 2.30
N PHE A 278 -1.37 -7.22 3.10
CA PHE A 278 -1.47 -7.02 4.56
C PHE A 278 -1.91 -5.60 4.91
N PHE A 279 -1.32 -4.60 4.26
CA PHE A 279 -1.70 -3.20 4.46
C PHE A 279 -3.17 -2.96 4.09
N ASP A 280 -3.57 -3.31 2.87
CA ASP A 280 -4.91 -3.05 2.32
C ASP A 280 -6.01 -3.71 3.15
N ARG A 281 -5.80 -4.97 3.55
CA ARG A 281 -6.73 -5.69 4.43
C ARG A 281 -6.97 -4.95 5.75
N GLU A 282 -5.91 -4.53 6.42
CA GLU A 282 -6.03 -3.88 7.72
C GLU A 282 -6.49 -2.41 7.58
N PHE A 283 -6.08 -1.72 6.51
CA PHE A 283 -6.50 -0.35 6.22
C PHE A 283 -7.98 -0.26 5.86
N LYS A 284 -8.50 -1.19 5.05
CA LYS A 284 -9.95 -1.30 4.76
C LYS A 284 -10.78 -1.64 5.99
N ARG A 285 -10.21 -2.44 6.90
CA ARG A 285 -10.87 -2.83 8.15
C ARG A 285 -11.01 -1.66 9.11
N ASP A 286 -9.95 -0.92 9.33
CA ASP A 286 -9.89 0.26 10.18
C ASP A 286 -8.65 1.11 9.81
N PRO A 287 -8.80 2.20 9.07
CA PRO A 287 -7.69 3.07 8.71
C PRO A 287 -7.17 3.92 9.87
N SER A 288 -7.90 3.96 11.00
CA SER A 288 -7.59 4.81 12.12
C SER A 288 -6.34 4.35 12.91
N ASN A 289 -5.83 5.26 13.74
CA ASN A 289 -4.78 4.92 14.68
C ASN A 289 -5.18 3.92 15.77
N ASN A 290 -6.46 3.54 15.87
CA ASN A 290 -6.94 2.56 16.85
C ASN A 290 -6.78 1.11 16.37
N ASN A 291 -6.54 0.89 15.07
CA ASN A 291 -6.29 -0.45 14.55
C ASN A 291 -5.06 -1.07 15.24
N PRO A 292 -5.19 -2.15 16.03
CA PRO A 292 -4.06 -2.74 16.74
C PRO A 292 -3.07 -3.46 15.81
N ARG A 293 -3.48 -3.78 14.59
CA ARG A 293 -2.70 -4.56 13.61
C ARG A 293 -2.04 -3.72 12.53
N LEU A 294 -2.27 -2.39 12.54
CA LEU A 294 -1.74 -1.47 11.54
C LEU A 294 -1.11 -0.24 12.20
N ILE A 295 0.10 0.07 11.81
CA ILE A 295 0.77 1.34 12.04
C ILE A 295 1.02 2.00 10.69
N THR A 296 0.62 3.26 10.55
CA THR A 296 0.93 4.10 9.42
C THR A 296 1.71 5.31 9.89
N GLN A 297 2.96 5.44 9.45
CA GLN A 297 3.83 6.57 9.76
C GLN A 297 3.98 7.46 8.53
N HIS A 298 3.02 8.34 8.32
CA HIS A 298 3.09 9.34 7.26
C HIS A 298 3.96 10.52 7.69
N TRP A 299 4.72 11.11 6.77
CA TRP A 299 5.66 12.20 7.04
C TRP A 299 5.01 13.41 7.71
N THR A 300 3.71 13.66 7.49
CA THR A 300 2.95 14.75 8.14
C THR A 300 2.86 14.62 9.66
N GLN A 301 3.12 13.43 10.20
CA GLN A 301 3.12 13.20 11.65
C GLN A 301 4.46 13.58 12.31
N HIS A 302 5.49 13.83 11.50
CA HIS A 302 6.82 14.17 12.01
C HIS A 302 6.95 15.69 12.14
N PRO A 303 7.16 16.25 13.35
CA PRO A 303 7.11 17.70 13.57
C PRO A 303 8.04 18.53 12.68
N LEU A 304 9.29 18.05 12.46
CA LEU A 304 10.24 18.75 11.60
C LEU A 304 9.86 18.71 10.11
N LYS A 305 9.24 17.61 9.66
CA LYS A 305 8.85 17.44 8.26
C LYS A 305 7.55 18.15 7.92
N SER A 306 6.65 18.28 8.89
CA SER A 306 5.35 18.93 8.75
C SER A 306 5.36 20.43 9.11
N ALA A 307 6.50 20.99 9.49
CA ALA A 307 6.59 22.42 9.75
C ALA A 307 6.15 23.22 8.52
N GLY A 308 5.21 24.15 8.70
CA GLY A 308 4.63 24.92 7.60
C GLY A 308 3.72 24.10 6.67
N LEU A 309 2.99 23.12 7.22
CA LEU A 309 2.08 22.25 6.47
C LEU A 309 0.98 23.05 5.75
N TYR A 310 0.68 22.69 4.50
CA TYR A 310 -0.34 23.32 3.69
C TYR A 310 -0.88 22.37 2.62
N LYS A 311 -1.97 22.76 1.96
CA LYS A 311 -2.44 22.17 0.70
C LYS A 311 -2.82 23.26 -0.30
N LEU A 312 -3.01 22.91 -1.56
CA LEU A 312 -3.48 23.83 -2.59
C LEU A 312 -4.97 23.60 -2.81
N ASP A 313 -5.73 24.67 -3.04
CA ASP A 313 -7.11 24.57 -3.53
C ASP A 313 -7.13 24.34 -5.06
N GLU A 314 -8.35 24.23 -5.64
CA GLU A 314 -8.53 24.04 -7.09
C GLU A 314 -7.96 25.19 -7.93
N SER A 315 -7.77 26.37 -7.35
CA SER A 315 -7.19 27.56 -7.98
C SER A 315 -5.70 27.68 -7.74
N GLY A 316 -5.08 26.73 -7.02
CA GLY A 316 -3.66 26.76 -6.65
C GLY A 316 -3.33 27.68 -5.48
N ILE A 317 -4.33 28.18 -4.73
CA ILE A 317 -4.13 29.01 -3.55
C ILE A 317 -3.71 28.15 -2.36
N VAL A 318 -2.70 28.61 -1.62
CA VAL A 318 -2.18 27.95 -0.42
C VAL A 318 -3.18 28.03 0.72
N ILE A 319 -3.59 26.84 1.23
CA ILE A 319 -4.42 26.70 2.44
C ILE A 319 -3.52 26.15 3.55
N PRO A 320 -3.19 26.93 4.57
CA PRO A 320 -2.42 26.44 5.72
C PRO A 320 -3.17 25.34 6.47
N LEU A 321 -2.44 24.33 6.94
CA LEU A 321 -2.94 23.24 7.75
C LEU A 321 -2.20 23.25 9.10
N ASP A 322 -2.90 22.87 10.16
CA ASP A 322 -2.28 22.69 11.47
C ASP A 322 -1.70 21.27 11.60
N PRO A 323 -0.36 21.11 11.71
CA PRO A 323 0.27 19.80 11.83
C PRO A 323 -0.19 18.97 13.04
N GLN A 324 -0.68 19.61 14.10
CA GLN A 324 -1.09 18.93 15.33
C GLN A 324 -2.46 18.24 15.18
N THR A 325 -3.32 18.79 14.34
CA THR A 325 -4.71 18.30 14.15
C THR A 325 -4.94 17.64 12.80
N TYR A 326 -4.03 17.83 11.84
CA TYR A 326 -4.18 17.29 10.50
C TYR A 326 -4.03 15.77 10.46
N ASP A 327 -5.06 15.10 9.95
CA ASP A 327 -5.03 13.67 9.65
C ASP A 327 -4.99 13.45 8.13
N TRP A 328 -3.84 13.03 7.61
CA TRP A 328 -3.61 12.77 6.19
C TRP A 328 -4.61 11.75 5.58
N ARG A 329 -5.17 10.87 6.40
CA ARG A 329 -6.12 9.84 5.96
C ARG A 329 -7.44 10.42 5.46
N SER A 330 -7.82 11.60 5.93
CA SER A 330 -9.02 12.30 5.45
C SER A 330 -8.92 12.75 3.99
N ASP A 331 -7.72 12.95 3.50
CA ASP A 331 -7.44 13.38 2.12
C ASP A 331 -6.92 12.23 1.24
N PHE A 332 -6.69 11.04 1.81
CA PHE A 332 -6.20 9.87 1.08
C PHE A 332 -7.36 9.12 0.37
N PRO A 333 -7.20 8.65 -0.88
CA PRO A 333 -6.03 8.76 -1.76
C PRO A 333 -5.80 10.19 -2.27
N PHE A 334 -4.51 10.57 -2.36
CA PHE A 334 -4.15 11.93 -2.72
C PHE A 334 -4.41 12.27 -4.18
N THR A 335 -4.88 13.49 -4.38
CA THR A 335 -4.93 14.17 -5.70
C THR A 335 -3.98 15.36 -5.68
N PRO A 336 -3.63 15.96 -6.82
CA PRO A 336 -2.80 17.17 -6.83
C PRO A 336 -3.35 18.31 -5.96
N GLN A 337 -4.68 18.38 -5.77
CA GLN A 337 -5.37 19.44 -5.06
C GLN A 337 -5.49 19.19 -3.56
N ASN A 338 -5.63 17.93 -3.11
CA ASN A 338 -5.78 17.63 -1.69
C ASN A 338 -4.50 17.14 -1.02
N LYS A 339 -3.42 16.96 -1.80
CA LYS A 339 -2.15 16.42 -1.29
C LYS A 339 -1.53 17.39 -0.27
N PRO A 340 -1.19 16.90 0.94
CA PRO A 340 -0.48 17.71 1.92
C PRO A 340 0.93 18.05 1.43
N ARG A 341 1.37 19.26 1.70
CA ARG A 341 2.70 19.78 1.35
C ARG A 341 3.32 20.51 2.53
N SER A 342 4.63 20.61 2.54
CA SER A 342 5.40 21.47 3.45
C SER A 342 6.68 21.93 2.73
N PRO A 343 7.39 22.93 3.21
CA PRO A 343 8.70 23.30 2.64
C PRO A 343 9.68 22.13 2.56
N TRP A 344 9.70 21.26 3.59
CA TRP A 344 10.49 20.04 3.56
C TRP A 344 10.03 19.06 2.47
N TYR A 345 8.73 18.85 2.34
CA TYR A 345 8.17 17.95 1.32
C TYR A 345 8.46 18.45 -0.10
N ASP A 346 8.34 19.76 -0.33
CA ASP A 346 8.64 20.37 -1.61
C ASP A 346 10.11 20.20 -2.00
N GLU A 347 11.03 20.38 -1.04
CA GLU A 347 12.45 20.10 -1.26
C GLU A 347 12.71 18.62 -1.62
N GLN A 348 12.02 17.68 -0.98
CA GLN A 348 12.15 16.27 -1.35
C GLN A 348 11.59 16.00 -2.76
N CYS A 349 10.48 16.65 -3.16
CA CYS A 349 9.95 16.55 -4.52
C CYS A 349 10.94 17.09 -5.56
N ASP A 350 11.59 18.21 -5.28
CA ASP A 350 12.61 18.80 -6.18
C ASP A 350 13.85 17.88 -6.33
N ARG A 351 14.14 17.04 -5.34
CA ARG A 351 15.28 16.10 -5.33
C ARG A 351 14.93 14.72 -5.88
N ALA A 352 13.65 14.39 -5.95
CA ALA A 352 13.20 13.08 -6.39
C ALA A 352 13.42 12.89 -7.91
N SER A 353 13.79 11.68 -8.29
CA SER A 353 14.00 11.32 -9.71
C SER A 353 12.67 11.12 -10.45
N SER A 354 11.57 10.84 -9.73
CA SER A 354 10.25 10.58 -10.30
C SER A 354 9.12 10.76 -9.30
N SER A 355 7.90 10.94 -9.80
CA SER A 355 6.69 10.94 -8.97
C SER A 355 6.43 9.59 -8.28
N VAL A 356 6.91 8.50 -8.86
CA VAL A 356 6.85 7.15 -8.27
C VAL A 356 7.68 7.07 -6.99
N GLU A 357 8.89 7.67 -7.00
CA GLU A 357 9.73 7.75 -5.79
C GLU A 357 9.02 8.52 -4.67
N ILE A 358 8.34 9.63 -4.98
CA ILE A 358 7.57 10.40 -4.01
C ILE A 358 6.41 9.59 -3.45
N ALA A 359 5.64 8.93 -4.32
CA ALA A 359 4.52 8.08 -3.92
C ALA A 359 4.97 6.94 -2.98
N GLN A 360 6.12 6.34 -3.28
CA GLN A 360 6.72 5.25 -2.50
C GLN A 360 7.30 5.73 -1.17
N GLU A 361 8.19 6.72 -1.23
CA GLU A 361 9.04 7.07 -0.09
C GLU A 361 8.36 8.06 0.87
N LEU A 362 7.38 8.84 0.40
CA LEU A 362 6.75 9.89 1.19
C LEU A 362 5.25 9.66 1.40
N ASP A 363 4.48 9.45 0.34
CA ASP A 363 3.02 9.55 0.37
C ASP A 363 2.29 8.32 0.90
N LEU A 364 2.99 7.21 1.14
CA LEU A 364 2.39 5.89 1.44
C LEU A 364 1.38 5.45 0.36
N ASP A 365 1.55 5.92 -0.85
CA ASP A 365 0.61 5.71 -1.93
C ASP A 365 0.98 4.46 -2.76
N PHE A 366 0.50 3.31 -2.34
CA PHE A 366 0.64 2.06 -3.10
C PHE A 366 -0.03 2.12 -4.48
N TYR A 367 -1.04 3.00 -4.65
CA TYR A 367 -1.79 3.13 -5.89
C TYR A 367 -1.06 4.03 -6.91
N GLY A 368 -0.21 4.94 -6.46
CA GLY A 368 0.65 5.78 -7.29
C GLY A 368 1.94 5.12 -7.76
N LEU A 369 2.24 3.90 -7.30
CA LEU A 369 3.51 3.22 -7.56
C LEU A 369 3.61 2.51 -8.91
N GLY A 370 2.49 2.28 -9.62
CA GLY A 370 2.47 1.78 -11.00
C GLY A 370 2.33 2.94 -11.99
N ARG A 371 2.90 2.84 -13.19
CA ARG A 371 2.44 3.65 -14.30
C ARG A 371 1.04 3.14 -14.66
N ARG A 372 0.02 3.64 -13.96
CA ARG A 372 -1.36 3.26 -14.29
C ARG A 372 -1.60 3.45 -15.77
N ALA A 373 -2.09 2.42 -16.41
CA ALA A 373 -2.49 2.50 -17.79
C ALA A 373 -3.68 3.45 -17.96
N PHE A 374 -4.59 3.48 -17.00
CA PHE A 374 -5.74 4.39 -16.97
C PHE A 374 -5.60 5.38 -15.81
N GLU A 375 -5.64 6.67 -16.11
CA GLU A 375 -5.44 7.74 -15.14
C GLU A 375 -6.46 7.71 -14.00
N ALA A 376 -6.02 7.90 -12.76
CA ALA A 376 -6.90 7.87 -11.59
C ALA A 376 -8.05 8.89 -11.71
N GLU A 377 -7.78 10.08 -12.25
CA GLU A 377 -8.79 11.11 -12.46
C GLU A 377 -9.82 10.71 -13.53
N LEU A 378 -9.38 10.02 -14.58
CA LEU A 378 -10.30 9.45 -15.58
C LEU A 378 -11.21 8.40 -14.95
N LEU A 379 -10.64 7.44 -14.21
CA LEU A 379 -11.41 6.39 -13.53
C LEU A 379 -12.38 6.99 -12.50
N ARG A 380 -11.95 8.01 -11.74
CA ARG A 380 -12.83 8.73 -10.81
C ARG A 380 -14.04 9.36 -11.52
N LYS A 381 -13.83 10.02 -12.66
CA LYS A 381 -14.91 10.59 -13.47
C LYS A 381 -15.87 9.51 -14.01
N LEU A 382 -15.32 8.38 -14.43
CA LEU A 382 -16.13 7.24 -14.90
C LEU A 382 -16.94 6.62 -13.75
N ARG A 383 -16.36 6.46 -12.55
CA ARG A 383 -17.06 5.95 -11.36
C ARG A 383 -18.28 6.79 -10.95
N LEU A 384 -18.29 8.10 -11.22
CA LEU A 384 -19.47 8.94 -10.98
C LEU A 384 -20.66 8.57 -11.87
N LYS A 385 -20.44 7.81 -12.95
CA LYS A 385 -21.47 7.35 -13.89
C LYS A 385 -21.85 5.88 -13.68
N THR A 386 -21.17 5.16 -12.77
CA THR A 386 -21.54 3.77 -12.46
C THR A 386 -22.87 3.73 -11.71
N ARG A 387 -23.59 2.65 -11.92
CA ARG A 387 -24.87 2.38 -11.25
C ARG A 387 -25.07 0.87 -11.14
N PRO A 388 -25.84 0.40 -10.16
CA PRO A 388 -26.20 -1.02 -10.10
C PRO A 388 -26.92 -1.46 -11.38
N PRO A 389 -26.78 -2.74 -11.78
CA PRO A 389 -27.55 -3.28 -12.91
C PRO A 389 -29.05 -3.18 -12.66
N SER A 390 -29.82 -2.98 -13.73
CA SER A 390 -31.26 -2.94 -13.64
C SER A 390 -31.83 -4.32 -13.29
N GLU A 391 -31.23 -5.37 -13.82
CA GLU A 391 -31.56 -6.77 -13.55
C GLU A 391 -30.29 -7.63 -13.62
N THR A 392 -30.31 -8.75 -12.91
CA THR A 392 -29.23 -9.74 -12.91
C THR A 392 -29.82 -11.14 -13.06
N PHE A 393 -29.19 -11.96 -13.89
CA PHE A 393 -29.67 -13.30 -14.24
C PHE A 393 -28.54 -14.32 -14.18
N GLN A 394 -28.89 -15.55 -13.81
CA GLN A 394 -28.12 -16.71 -14.21
C GLN A 394 -28.54 -17.09 -15.65
N VAL A 395 -27.54 -17.01 -16.57
CA VAL A 395 -27.79 -17.29 -18.00
C VAL A 395 -27.04 -18.54 -18.42
N PHE A 396 -27.73 -19.46 -19.08
CA PHE A 396 -27.15 -20.71 -19.59
C PHE A 396 -27.96 -21.24 -20.78
N LEU A 397 -27.39 -22.21 -21.48
CA LEU A 397 -28.10 -22.95 -22.52
C LEU A 397 -28.64 -24.26 -21.94
N ASP A 398 -29.92 -24.57 -22.22
CA ASP A 398 -30.53 -25.87 -21.90
C ASP A 398 -29.98 -27.03 -22.78
N GLU A 399 -30.53 -28.24 -22.62
CA GLU A 399 -30.15 -29.43 -23.41
C GLU A 399 -30.48 -29.27 -24.90
N ASN A 400 -31.41 -28.40 -25.24
CA ASN A 400 -31.84 -28.11 -26.61
C ASN A 400 -31.11 -26.88 -27.22
N ASN A 401 -30.08 -26.36 -26.54
CA ASN A 401 -29.38 -25.11 -26.89
C ASN A 401 -30.27 -23.87 -26.88
N GLN A 402 -31.35 -23.87 -26.07
CA GLN A 402 -32.18 -22.68 -25.87
C GLN A 402 -31.61 -21.84 -24.75
N LEU A 403 -31.53 -20.52 -24.95
CA LEU A 403 -31.03 -19.55 -24.00
C LEU A 403 -32.06 -19.30 -22.90
N LEU A 404 -31.70 -19.57 -21.66
CA LEU A 404 -32.52 -19.38 -20.47
C LEU A 404 -31.98 -18.26 -19.61
N PHE A 405 -32.87 -17.44 -19.07
CA PHE A 405 -32.60 -16.37 -18.12
C PHE A 405 -33.33 -16.65 -16.81
N VAL A 406 -32.64 -16.94 -15.74
CA VAL A 406 -33.20 -17.16 -14.41
C VAL A 406 -32.79 -15.98 -13.52
N PRO A 407 -33.75 -15.19 -12.99
CA PRO A 407 -33.41 -14.08 -12.08
C PRO A 407 -32.58 -14.58 -10.90
N ASN A 408 -31.40 -13.97 -10.70
CA ASN A 408 -30.49 -14.31 -9.62
C ASN A 408 -29.60 -13.09 -9.31
N ILE A 409 -29.60 -12.64 -8.06
CA ILE A 409 -28.83 -11.46 -7.65
C ILE A 409 -27.30 -11.65 -7.84
N ASP A 410 -26.81 -12.89 -7.70
CA ASP A 410 -25.43 -13.29 -7.90
C ASP A 410 -25.20 -13.95 -9.27
N GLY A 411 -26.07 -13.70 -10.22
CA GLY A 411 -26.03 -14.31 -11.55
C GLY A 411 -24.85 -13.83 -12.40
N ASN A 412 -24.53 -14.63 -13.43
CA ASN A 412 -23.42 -14.40 -14.34
C ASN A 412 -23.69 -13.36 -15.45
N PHE A 413 -24.93 -12.84 -15.56
CA PHE A 413 -25.34 -11.86 -16.56
C PHE A 413 -25.99 -10.64 -15.89
N ARG A 414 -25.42 -9.45 -16.13
CA ARG A 414 -25.88 -8.17 -15.59
C ARG A 414 -26.30 -7.26 -16.72
N ILE A 415 -27.47 -6.56 -16.61
CA ILE A 415 -28.00 -5.68 -17.64
C ILE A 415 -28.35 -4.30 -17.06
N TRP A 416 -27.99 -3.24 -17.77
CA TRP A 416 -28.20 -1.83 -17.40
C TRP A 416 -29.25 -1.13 -18.29
N ALA A 417 -29.68 -1.79 -19.35
CA ALA A 417 -30.73 -1.31 -20.24
C ALA A 417 -31.78 -2.41 -20.45
N PRO A 418 -33.06 -2.10 -20.72
CA PRO A 418 -34.04 -3.12 -21.03
C PRO A 418 -33.62 -3.93 -22.25
N PHE A 419 -33.97 -5.23 -22.26
CA PHE A 419 -33.78 -6.05 -23.46
C PHE A 419 -34.43 -5.39 -24.67
N PRO A 420 -33.74 -5.36 -25.81
CA PRO A 420 -34.31 -4.75 -27.01
C PRO A 420 -35.58 -5.48 -27.45
N GLN A 421 -36.68 -4.73 -27.64
CA GLN A 421 -37.97 -5.26 -28.01
C GLN A 421 -38.19 -5.28 -29.53
N GLN A 422 -37.42 -4.50 -30.25
CA GLN A 422 -37.43 -4.40 -31.71
C GLN A 422 -36.03 -4.17 -32.25
N GLU A 423 -35.78 -4.54 -33.50
CA GLU A 423 -34.50 -4.28 -34.15
C GLU A 423 -34.24 -2.77 -34.20
N PRO A 424 -33.09 -2.32 -33.70
CA PRO A 424 -32.77 -0.89 -33.70
C PRO A 424 -32.54 -0.42 -35.14
N ALA A 425 -33.26 0.62 -35.55
CA ALA A 425 -33.04 1.25 -36.85
C ALA A 425 -31.66 1.94 -36.85
N ASN A 426 -30.81 1.61 -37.82
CA ASN A 426 -29.47 2.19 -37.99
C ASN A 426 -28.53 2.02 -36.80
N SER A 427 -28.62 0.94 -36.05
CA SER A 427 -27.75 0.60 -34.95
C SER A 427 -27.39 -0.88 -34.95
N SER A 428 -26.40 -1.23 -34.17
CA SER A 428 -26.00 -2.61 -33.87
C SER A 428 -25.52 -2.75 -32.45
N TYR A 429 -25.67 -3.96 -31.93
CA TYR A 429 -25.01 -4.35 -30.67
C TYR A 429 -23.66 -4.97 -30.97
N ILE A 430 -22.64 -4.57 -30.20
CA ILE A 430 -21.26 -5.04 -30.35
C ILE A 430 -20.95 -5.92 -29.16
N PHE A 431 -20.48 -7.11 -29.42
CA PHE A 431 -20.01 -8.06 -28.41
C PHE A 431 -18.51 -8.08 -28.43
N GLY A 432 -17.88 -7.82 -27.29
CA GLY A 432 -16.47 -8.15 -27.05
C GLY A 432 -16.40 -9.40 -26.21
N GLU A 433 -15.65 -10.39 -26.63
CA GLU A 433 -15.54 -11.67 -25.94
C GLU A 433 -14.09 -11.97 -25.60
N ASP A 434 -13.82 -12.24 -24.30
CA ASP A 434 -12.58 -12.82 -23.81
C ASP A 434 -12.82 -14.27 -23.38
N ILE A 435 -11.94 -15.22 -23.79
CA ILE A 435 -12.23 -16.64 -23.74
C ILE A 435 -11.27 -17.36 -22.78
N ALA A 436 -11.81 -17.89 -21.68
CA ALA A 436 -11.12 -18.73 -20.73
C ALA A 436 -11.30 -20.21 -20.97
N ALA A 437 -10.55 -21.05 -20.25
CA ALA A 437 -10.55 -22.50 -20.40
C ALA A 437 -11.74 -23.20 -19.69
N GLY A 438 -12.48 -22.50 -18.82
CA GLY A 438 -13.60 -23.08 -18.06
C GLY A 438 -13.18 -24.12 -17.01
N THR A 439 -12.07 -23.88 -16.30
CA THR A 439 -11.46 -24.86 -15.38
C THR A 439 -12.07 -24.86 -13.97
N ALA A 440 -13.06 -24.02 -13.69
CA ALA A 440 -13.80 -23.95 -12.44
C ALA A 440 -12.90 -23.93 -11.18
N GLY A 441 -12.33 -22.77 -10.82
CA GLY A 441 -11.53 -22.58 -9.61
C GLY A 441 -11.66 -21.14 -9.11
N ASP A 442 -11.42 -20.95 -7.82
CA ASP A 442 -11.50 -19.61 -7.18
C ASP A 442 -10.55 -18.58 -7.80
N PHE A 443 -9.56 -19.07 -8.58
CA PHE A 443 -8.52 -18.27 -9.24
C PHE A 443 -8.48 -18.46 -10.77
N SER A 444 -9.55 -18.96 -11.37
CA SER A 444 -9.65 -19.18 -12.82
C SER A 444 -10.18 -17.94 -13.54
N SER A 445 -9.60 -17.60 -14.70
CA SER A 445 -10.13 -16.55 -15.59
C SER A 445 -11.55 -16.85 -16.01
N ASN A 446 -12.35 -15.80 -16.20
CA ASN A 446 -13.70 -15.91 -16.71
C ASN A 446 -13.74 -15.85 -18.25
N SER A 447 -14.63 -16.62 -18.84
CA SER A 447 -15.13 -16.31 -20.18
C SER A 447 -16.12 -15.16 -20.05
N THR A 448 -15.85 -14.03 -20.73
CA THR A 448 -16.64 -12.80 -20.57
C THR A 448 -17.21 -12.28 -21.89
N ILE A 449 -18.41 -11.67 -21.81
CA ILE A 449 -18.99 -10.88 -22.89
C ILE A 449 -19.31 -9.49 -22.36
N VAL A 450 -18.87 -8.46 -23.07
CA VAL A 450 -19.29 -7.08 -22.87
C VAL A 450 -20.12 -6.64 -24.07
N ILE A 451 -21.34 -6.17 -23.83
CA ILE A 451 -22.29 -5.77 -24.86
C ILE A 451 -22.39 -4.25 -24.88
N ILE A 452 -22.05 -3.65 -26.04
CA ILE A 452 -22.18 -2.22 -26.28
C ILE A 452 -23.35 -1.97 -27.25
N ASP A 453 -24.22 -1.02 -26.89
CA ASP A 453 -25.14 -0.41 -27.84
C ASP A 453 -24.37 0.66 -28.64
N ALA A 454 -24.25 0.43 -29.96
CA ALA A 454 -23.46 1.29 -30.83
C ALA A 454 -24.05 2.70 -31.00
N ALA A 455 -25.38 2.86 -30.93
CA ALA A 455 -26.06 4.16 -31.04
C ALA A 455 -25.83 5.00 -29.74
N LEU A 456 -26.00 4.35 -28.59
CA LEU A 456 -25.84 4.99 -27.28
C LEU A 456 -24.35 5.14 -26.90
N ARG A 457 -23.45 4.37 -27.52
CA ARG A 457 -22.04 4.24 -27.14
C ARG A 457 -21.91 3.91 -25.64
N GLN A 458 -22.67 2.94 -25.19
CA GLN A 458 -22.75 2.56 -23.79
C GLN A 458 -22.72 1.03 -23.65
N VAL A 459 -21.99 0.56 -22.62
CA VAL A 459 -22.09 -0.82 -22.14
C VAL A 459 -23.50 -1.02 -21.58
N VAL A 460 -24.25 -1.97 -22.15
CA VAL A 460 -25.65 -2.25 -21.78
C VAL A 460 -25.82 -3.57 -21.04
N ALA A 461 -24.89 -4.52 -21.20
CA ALA A 461 -24.87 -5.75 -20.43
C ALA A 461 -23.45 -6.36 -20.36
N THR A 462 -23.25 -7.21 -19.36
CA THR A 462 -22.01 -8.01 -19.19
C THR A 462 -22.35 -9.44 -18.79
N TYR A 463 -21.52 -10.40 -19.22
CA TYR A 463 -21.54 -11.79 -18.81
C TYR A 463 -20.16 -12.21 -18.32
N ALA A 464 -20.08 -13.02 -17.28
CA ALA A 464 -18.82 -13.56 -16.75
C ALA A 464 -19.05 -14.94 -16.13
N ASP A 465 -18.29 -15.97 -16.57
CA ASP A 465 -18.39 -17.34 -16.08
C ASP A 465 -17.05 -18.06 -16.23
N ASN A 466 -16.52 -18.64 -15.16
CA ASN A 466 -15.24 -19.38 -15.16
C ASN A 466 -15.42 -20.90 -15.33
N THR A 467 -16.65 -21.37 -15.51
CA THR A 467 -16.96 -22.81 -15.60
C THR A 467 -17.29 -23.26 -17.01
N ILE A 468 -17.65 -22.35 -17.91
CA ILE A 468 -18.09 -22.66 -19.26
C ILE A 468 -16.92 -22.97 -20.19
N ASP A 469 -16.96 -24.11 -20.90
CA ASP A 469 -15.94 -24.45 -21.90
C ASP A 469 -16.06 -23.57 -23.16
N PRO A 470 -14.96 -23.35 -23.92
CA PRO A 470 -14.95 -22.44 -25.08
C PRO A 470 -15.97 -22.76 -26.17
N GLY A 471 -16.27 -24.04 -26.41
CA GLY A 471 -17.25 -24.47 -27.42
C GLY A 471 -18.69 -24.12 -26.99
N ARG A 472 -19.01 -24.42 -25.74
CA ARG A 472 -20.31 -24.08 -25.15
C ARG A 472 -20.50 -22.57 -25.04
N PHE A 473 -19.42 -21.86 -24.70
CA PHE A 473 -19.41 -20.40 -24.65
C PHE A 473 -19.69 -19.76 -26.01
N ALA A 474 -19.15 -20.30 -27.10
CA ALA A 474 -19.43 -19.82 -28.46
C ALA A 474 -20.92 -20.00 -28.83
N GLN A 475 -21.54 -21.15 -28.44
CA GLN A 475 -22.96 -21.37 -28.63
C GLN A 475 -23.81 -20.37 -27.84
N LEU A 476 -23.45 -20.11 -26.60
CA LEU A 476 -24.09 -19.13 -25.72
C LEU A 476 -23.94 -17.71 -26.28
N ALA A 477 -22.75 -17.30 -26.70
CA ALA A 477 -22.50 -16.02 -27.34
C ALA A 477 -23.35 -15.81 -28.61
N HIS A 478 -23.44 -16.85 -29.45
CA HIS A 478 -24.30 -16.81 -30.61
C HIS A 478 -25.81 -16.67 -30.26
N ALA A 479 -26.28 -17.43 -29.25
CA ALA A 479 -27.69 -17.35 -28.82
C ALA A 479 -28.01 -15.97 -28.21
N LEU A 480 -27.11 -15.41 -27.39
CA LEU A 480 -27.18 -14.04 -26.91
C LEU A 480 -27.12 -13.04 -28.07
N GLY A 481 -26.22 -13.23 -29.04
CA GLY A 481 -26.12 -12.39 -30.22
C GLY A 481 -27.42 -12.30 -31.01
N LYS A 482 -28.15 -13.41 -31.16
CA LYS A 482 -29.50 -13.42 -31.75
C LYS A 482 -30.50 -12.61 -30.91
N ARG A 483 -30.44 -12.72 -29.58
CA ARG A 483 -31.30 -11.95 -28.68
C ARG A 483 -31.08 -10.45 -28.79
N PHE A 484 -29.85 -10.04 -29.20
CA PHE A 484 -29.43 -8.67 -29.48
C PHE A 484 -29.36 -8.39 -30.99
N TYR A 485 -30.33 -8.89 -31.76
CA TYR A 485 -30.52 -8.65 -33.19
C TYR A 485 -29.27 -8.89 -34.05
N ASN A 486 -28.73 -10.10 -33.93
CA ASN A 486 -27.53 -10.53 -34.66
C ASN A 486 -26.32 -9.63 -34.40
N ALA A 487 -26.00 -9.48 -33.13
CA ALA A 487 -24.86 -8.66 -32.66
C ALA A 487 -23.56 -8.95 -33.43
N PHE A 488 -22.69 -7.94 -33.52
CA PHE A 488 -21.38 -8.04 -34.14
C PHE A 488 -20.37 -8.58 -33.10
N HIS A 489 -19.79 -9.74 -33.39
CA HIS A 489 -18.88 -10.44 -32.48
C HIS A 489 -17.42 -10.00 -32.68
N CYS A 490 -16.73 -9.67 -31.60
CA CYS A 490 -15.32 -9.27 -31.56
C CYS A 490 -14.53 -10.15 -30.58
N PRO A 491 -14.46 -11.49 -30.82
CA PRO A 491 -13.82 -12.41 -29.89
C PRO A 491 -12.30 -12.31 -29.96
N GLU A 492 -11.68 -12.59 -28.83
CA GLU A 492 -10.26 -12.89 -28.78
C GLU A 492 -9.95 -14.23 -29.49
N SER A 493 -8.90 -14.26 -30.31
CA SER A 493 -8.53 -15.41 -31.14
C SER A 493 -7.29 -16.17 -30.66
N ASN A 494 -6.84 -15.91 -29.42
CA ASN A 494 -5.57 -16.40 -28.92
C ASN A 494 -5.63 -17.85 -28.39
N GLY A 495 -4.51 -18.53 -28.56
CA GLY A 495 -4.30 -19.85 -27.97
C GLY A 495 -5.29 -20.92 -28.46
N SER A 496 -5.36 -22.01 -27.71
CA SER A 496 -6.28 -23.12 -27.99
C SER A 496 -7.73 -22.74 -27.68
N THR A 497 -7.99 -21.94 -26.67
CA THR A 497 -9.32 -21.51 -26.22
C THR A 497 -10.01 -20.63 -27.25
N GLY A 498 -9.34 -19.56 -27.71
CA GLY A 498 -9.86 -18.69 -28.76
C GLY A 498 -10.05 -19.44 -30.10
N SER A 499 -9.14 -20.38 -30.45
CA SER A 499 -9.29 -21.20 -31.64
C SER A 499 -10.48 -22.13 -31.57
N GLN A 500 -10.75 -22.77 -30.42
CA GLN A 500 -11.91 -23.64 -30.20
C GLN A 500 -13.23 -22.82 -30.24
N PHE A 501 -13.25 -21.66 -29.60
CA PHE A 501 -14.40 -20.74 -29.64
C PHE A 501 -14.74 -20.35 -31.08
N LEU A 502 -13.74 -19.89 -31.85
CA LEU A 502 -13.93 -19.50 -33.26
C LEU A 502 -14.34 -20.66 -34.16
N ALA A 503 -13.75 -21.85 -33.97
CA ALA A 503 -14.14 -23.03 -34.72
C ALA A 503 -15.62 -23.39 -34.54
N THR A 504 -16.19 -23.09 -33.37
CA THR A 504 -17.62 -23.29 -33.08
C THR A 504 -18.47 -22.10 -33.54
N LEU A 505 -18.01 -20.86 -33.40
CA LEU A 505 -18.80 -19.64 -33.73
C LEU A 505 -18.91 -19.39 -35.23
N ILE A 506 -17.85 -19.58 -36.02
CA ILE A 506 -17.80 -19.28 -37.45
C ILE A 506 -18.91 -20.02 -38.26
N PRO A 507 -19.21 -21.29 -38.02
CA PRO A 507 -20.35 -21.98 -38.69
C PRO A 507 -21.72 -21.42 -38.33
N LEU A 508 -21.86 -20.76 -37.18
CA LEU A 508 -23.11 -20.24 -36.62
C LEU A 508 -23.45 -18.82 -37.10
N THR A 509 -22.42 -17.98 -37.35
CA THR A 509 -22.61 -16.61 -37.78
C THR A 509 -21.46 -16.10 -38.63
N SER A 510 -21.75 -15.25 -39.63
CA SER A 510 -20.75 -14.52 -40.39
C SER A 510 -20.46 -13.11 -39.82
N ASN A 511 -21.19 -12.70 -38.76
CA ASN A 511 -21.11 -11.37 -38.20
C ASN A 511 -20.01 -11.26 -37.15
N ILE A 512 -18.76 -11.57 -37.58
CA ILE A 512 -17.57 -11.63 -36.74
C ILE A 512 -16.52 -10.70 -37.34
N ILE A 513 -15.76 -10.00 -36.44
CA ILE A 513 -14.64 -9.11 -36.83
C ILE A 513 -13.62 -9.88 -37.67
N ILE A 514 -13.17 -9.29 -38.76
CA ILE A 514 -12.15 -9.86 -39.66
C ILE A 514 -10.87 -9.09 -39.48
N ARG A 515 -9.79 -9.79 -39.11
CA ARG A 515 -8.45 -9.25 -38.97
C ARG A 515 -7.82 -8.96 -40.32
N GLY A 516 -7.11 -7.83 -40.46
CA GLY A 516 -6.16 -7.60 -41.56
C GLY A 516 -6.68 -6.80 -42.73
N GLN A 517 -7.62 -5.87 -42.55
CA GLN A 517 -7.88 -4.84 -43.56
C GLN A 517 -6.89 -3.69 -43.55
N HIS A 518 -5.95 -3.59 -42.59
CA HIS A 518 -5.02 -2.48 -42.40
C HIS A 518 -3.53 -2.79 -42.66
N GLU A 519 -3.16 -4.00 -43.10
CA GLU A 519 -1.78 -4.27 -43.51
C GLU A 519 -1.59 -3.99 -45.01
N GLU A 520 -1.11 -2.82 -45.34
CA GLU A 520 -0.58 -2.45 -46.65
C GLU A 520 0.78 -3.13 -46.90
N ASN A 521 0.83 -4.43 -47.08
CA ASN A 521 1.95 -5.10 -47.74
C ASN A 521 1.46 -6.26 -48.61
N GLN A 522 1.48 -5.98 -49.91
CA GLN A 522 1.14 -6.84 -51.02
C GLN A 522 2.12 -8.01 -51.09
N THR A 523 1.75 -9.20 -50.69
CA THR A 523 2.18 -10.50 -51.28
C THR A 523 1.82 -11.73 -50.43
N VAL A 524 0.90 -11.69 -49.51
CA VAL A 524 0.45 -12.88 -48.79
C VAL A 524 -1.03 -13.18 -49.16
N ARG A 525 -1.31 -14.43 -49.56
CA ARG A 525 -2.65 -14.93 -49.84
C ARG A 525 -3.59 -14.51 -48.70
N LYS A 526 -4.57 -13.66 -49.00
CA LYS A 526 -5.57 -13.15 -48.05
C LYS A 526 -6.48 -14.28 -47.54
N THR A 527 -6.02 -15.07 -46.59
CA THR A 527 -6.90 -15.91 -45.80
C THR A 527 -7.59 -14.98 -44.79
N LYS A 528 -8.93 -14.87 -44.88
CA LYS A 528 -9.74 -14.16 -43.86
C LYS A 528 -9.42 -14.77 -42.49
N ARG A 529 -8.87 -14.00 -41.58
CA ARG A 529 -8.65 -14.41 -40.19
C ARG A 529 -9.70 -13.71 -39.34
N PHE A 530 -10.48 -14.49 -38.61
CA PHE A 530 -11.49 -13.99 -37.69
C PHE A 530 -10.94 -13.73 -36.30
N GLY A 531 -11.55 -12.79 -35.58
CA GLY A 531 -11.22 -12.46 -34.19
C GLY A 531 -10.02 -11.51 -34.02
N ILE A 532 -9.78 -11.09 -32.80
CA ILE A 532 -8.72 -10.16 -32.38
C ILE A 532 -7.55 -10.98 -31.86
N HIS A 533 -6.33 -10.71 -32.32
CA HIS A 533 -5.13 -11.48 -31.92
C HIS A 533 -4.29 -10.79 -30.84
N ASN A 534 -3.67 -11.59 -29.95
CA ASN A 534 -3.04 -11.16 -28.72
C ASN A 534 -1.74 -10.36 -28.83
N ASN A 535 -0.97 -10.49 -29.92
CA ASN A 535 0.23 -9.67 -30.09
C ASN A 535 -0.08 -8.17 -30.09
N ASP A 536 -1.36 -7.82 -30.26
CA ASP A 536 -1.87 -6.45 -30.30
C ASP A 536 -2.55 -6.01 -29.00
N ARG A 537 -2.69 -6.93 -28.00
CA ARG A 537 -3.42 -6.70 -26.73
C ARG A 537 -2.91 -5.50 -25.96
N GLY A 538 -1.63 -5.50 -25.68
CA GLY A 538 -1.08 -4.53 -24.78
C GLY A 538 -0.99 -3.13 -25.37
N THR A 539 -0.89 -3.02 -26.69
CA THR A 539 -0.61 -1.74 -27.32
C THR A 539 -1.79 -1.16 -28.09
N LEU A 540 -2.55 -1.98 -28.82
CA LEU A 540 -3.55 -1.44 -29.74
C LEU A 540 -4.94 -1.30 -29.08
N ILE A 541 -5.52 -2.38 -28.53
CA ILE A 541 -6.91 -2.33 -28.07
C ILE A 541 -7.10 -1.58 -26.76
N LEU A 542 -6.20 -1.78 -25.76
CA LEU A 542 -6.29 -1.06 -24.49
C LEU A 542 -5.89 0.41 -24.63
N SER A 543 -4.85 0.71 -25.44
CA SER A 543 -4.50 2.11 -25.77
C SER A 543 -5.66 2.81 -26.42
N GLN A 544 -6.36 2.12 -27.29
CA GLN A 544 -7.48 2.67 -28.01
C GLN A 544 -8.70 2.87 -27.10
N LEU A 545 -8.98 1.91 -26.19
CA LEU A 545 -9.99 2.08 -25.14
C LEU A 545 -9.67 3.29 -24.28
N GLN A 546 -8.40 3.49 -23.91
CA GLN A 546 -7.95 4.64 -23.13
C GLN A 546 -8.26 5.97 -23.85
N VAL A 547 -8.01 6.05 -25.16
CA VAL A 547 -8.34 7.22 -25.97
C VAL A 547 -9.86 7.46 -26.01
N ASP A 548 -10.65 6.41 -26.19
CA ASP A 548 -12.12 6.51 -26.23
C ASP A 548 -12.71 6.98 -24.89
N LEU A 549 -12.17 6.49 -23.78
CA LEU A 549 -12.61 6.89 -22.45
C LEU A 549 -12.22 8.34 -22.13
N ARG A 550 -10.99 8.77 -22.47
CA ARG A 550 -10.56 10.18 -22.35
C ARG A 550 -11.43 11.12 -23.16
N ALA A 551 -11.77 10.70 -24.37
CA ALA A 551 -12.66 11.47 -25.28
C ALA A 551 -14.15 11.38 -24.90
N ASN A 552 -14.49 10.70 -23.80
CA ASN A 552 -15.88 10.43 -23.37
C ASN A 552 -16.73 9.79 -24.47
N GLN A 553 -16.10 8.91 -25.28
CA GLN A 553 -16.73 8.25 -26.42
C GLN A 553 -17.42 6.93 -26.06
N LEU A 554 -17.24 6.45 -24.85
CA LEU A 554 -17.86 5.24 -24.33
C LEU A 554 -18.29 5.45 -22.87
N SER A 555 -19.53 5.06 -22.56
CA SER A 555 -20.07 5.06 -21.20
C SER A 555 -20.04 3.65 -20.61
N ILE A 556 -19.50 3.52 -19.41
CA ILE A 556 -19.36 2.26 -18.67
C ILE A 556 -20.12 2.38 -17.35
N PRO A 557 -21.30 1.78 -17.21
CA PRO A 557 -22.07 1.78 -15.96
C PRO A 557 -21.61 0.68 -14.98
N ASP A 558 -20.86 -0.32 -15.43
CA ASP A 558 -20.37 -1.45 -14.64
C ASP A 558 -19.13 -1.09 -13.86
N GLU A 559 -19.20 -1.15 -12.54
CA GLU A 559 -18.07 -0.89 -11.65
C GLU A 559 -16.98 -1.97 -11.72
N TYR A 560 -17.35 -3.22 -12.03
CA TYR A 560 -16.35 -4.31 -12.14
C TYR A 560 -15.38 -4.07 -13.30
N ILE A 561 -15.86 -3.56 -14.44
CA ILE A 561 -14.97 -3.15 -15.55
C ILE A 561 -13.98 -2.08 -15.09
N LEU A 562 -14.44 -1.07 -14.33
CA LEU A 562 -13.56 -0.01 -13.85
C LEU A 562 -12.54 -0.51 -12.82
N ASN A 563 -12.90 -1.49 -11.99
CA ASN A 563 -12.00 -2.12 -11.06
C ASN A 563 -10.87 -2.86 -11.78
N GLU A 564 -11.21 -3.62 -12.84
CA GLU A 564 -10.19 -4.28 -13.66
C GLU A 564 -9.31 -3.30 -14.43
N LEU A 565 -9.88 -2.22 -15.00
CA LEU A 565 -9.10 -1.17 -15.68
C LEU A 565 -8.13 -0.47 -14.73
N GLU A 566 -8.47 -0.32 -13.45
CA GLU A 566 -7.61 0.28 -12.43
C GLU A 566 -6.35 -0.56 -12.17
N GLU A 567 -6.42 -1.86 -12.40
CA GLU A 567 -5.32 -2.80 -12.19
C GLU A 567 -4.33 -2.88 -13.35
N TYR A 568 -4.63 -2.25 -14.50
CA TYR A 568 -3.71 -2.19 -15.62
C TYR A 568 -2.61 -1.16 -15.41
N GLU A 569 -1.37 -1.56 -15.66
CA GLU A 569 -0.17 -0.74 -15.58
C GLU A 569 0.57 -0.70 -16.93
N LEU A 570 1.32 0.37 -17.16
CA LEU A 570 2.25 0.47 -18.29
C LEU A 570 3.62 -0.04 -17.84
N ALA A 571 4.12 -1.11 -18.47
CA ALA A 571 5.49 -1.56 -18.32
C ALA A 571 6.47 -0.58 -18.94
N ASP A 572 7.78 -0.75 -18.68
CA ASP A 572 8.85 0.12 -19.21
C ASP A 572 8.90 0.15 -20.73
N ASP A 573 8.48 -0.93 -21.39
CA ASP A 573 8.35 -1.02 -22.86
C ASP A 573 7.00 -0.48 -23.39
N ALA A 574 6.27 0.29 -22.58
CA ALA A 574 4.95 0.85 -22.84
C ALA A 574 3.84 -0.17 -23.15
N LYS A 575 4.04 -1.43 -22.78
CA LYS A 575 2.98 -2.46 -22.86
C LYS A 575 2.11 -2.44 -21.63
N PHE A 576 0.82 -2.74 -21.84
CA PHE A 576 -0.12 -2.90 -20.74
C PHE A 576 0.12 -4.23 -20.03
N LYS A 577 0.30 -4.18 -18.73
CA LYS A 577 0.34 -5.37 -17.86
C LYS A 577 -0.79 -5.29 -16.85
N HIS A 578 -1.47 -6.41 -16.62
CA HIS A 578 -2.42 -6.54 -15.52
C HIS A 578 -1.67 -6.86 -14.24
N GLY A 579 -1.97 -6.16 -13.14
CA GLY A 579 -1.24 -6.28 -11.87
C GLY A 579 -1.31 -7.65 -11.21
N GLY A 580 -2.29 -8.50 -11.60
CA GLY A 580 -2.44 -9.87 -11.13
C GLY A 580 -1.69 -10.94 -11.92
N SER A 581 -0.98 -10.59 -13.00
CA SER A 581 -0.52 -11.59 -14.00
C SER A 581 0.79 -12.32 -13.67
N THR A 582 1.41 -12.13 -12.50
CA THR A 582 2.70 -12.74 -12.16
C THR A 582 2.61 -14.03 -11.35
N ASP A 583 1.45 -14.33 -10.74
CA ASP A 583 1.22 -15.56 -9.98
C ASP A 583 -0.02 -16.28 -10.49
N ALA A 584 0.12 -17.58 -10.76
CA ALA A 584 -0.99 -18.46 -11.17
C ALA A 584 -2.12 -18.55 -10.12
N ASP A 585 -1.92 -17.98 -8.94
CA ASP A 585 -2.84 -17.98 -7.81
C ASP A 585 -3.47 -16.58 -7.53
N SER A 586 -3.33 -15.59 -8.44
CA SER A 586 -3.94 -14.29 -8.22
C SER A 586 -5.38 -14.27 -8.76
N ALA A 587 -6.34 -13.89 -7.91
CA ALA A 587 -7.76 -13.76 -8.27
C ALA A 587 -8.08 -12.53 -9.15
N ALA A 588 -7.08 -11.76 -9.56
CA ALA A 588 -7.27 -10.55 -10.35
C ALA A 588 -7.06 -10.87 -11.84
N HIS A 589 -8.16 -10.93 -12.58
CA HIS A 589 -8.19 -11.14 -14.03
C HIS A 589 -8.75 -9.90 -14.71
N GLY A 590 -8.16 -9.51 -15.84
CA GLY A 590 -8.61 -8.36 -16.65
C GLY A 590 -9.60 -8.74 -17.74
N ASP A 591 -10.41 -9.77 -17.52
CA ASP A 591 -11.25 -10.42 -18.56
C ASP A 591 -12.33 -9.49 -19.11
N LEU A 592 -13.05 -8.76 -18.23
CA LEU A 592 -14.04 -7.75 -18.62
C LEU A 592 -13.41 -6.52 -19.28
N ALA A 593 -12.22 -6.12 -18.84
CA ALA A 593 -11.50 -4.99 -19.44
C ALA A 593 -11.06 -5.32 -20.88
N ILE A 594 -10.57 -6.54 -21.13
CA ILE A 594 -10.19 -7.03 -22.47
C ILE A 594 -11.43 -7.14 -23.36
N ALA A 595 -12.52 -7.74 -22.87
CA ALA A 595 -13.78 -7.81 -23.59
C ALA A 595 -14.32 -6.40 -23.92
N THR A 596 -14.22 -5.45 -22.98
CA THR A 596 -14.60 -4.04 -23.23
C THR A 596 -13.76 -3.41 -24.34
N ALA A 597 -12.43 -3.64 -24.33
CA ALA A 597 -11.54 -3.13 -25.38
C ALA A 597 -11.84 -3.76 -26.75
N GLY A 598 -12.16 -5.05 -26.80
CA GLY A 598 -12.61 -5.75 -28.00
C GLY A 598 -13.90 -5.18 -28.56
N ALA A 599 -14.90 -4.95 -27.69
CA ALA A 599 -16.17 -4.33 -28.07
C ALA A 599 -15.99 -2.88 -28.56
N ALA A 600 -15.11 -2.09 -27.92
CA ALA A 600 -14.80 -0.73 -28.35
C ALA A 600 -14.12 -0.69 -29.74
N LEU A 601 -13.26 -1.66 -30.06
CA LEU A 601 -12.72 -1.83 -31.40
C LEU A 601 -13.82 -2.13 -32.41
N GLY A 602 -14.72 -3.07 -32.10
CA GLY A 602 -15.89 -3.40 -32.94
C GLY A 602 -16.80 -2.20 -33.20
N LEU A 603 -16.94 -1.32 -32.21
CA LEU A 603 -17.70 -0.07 -32.35
C LEU A 603 -17.11 0.89 -33.40
N ARG A 604 -15.79 0.84 -33.64
CA ARG A 604 -15.12 1.62 -34.68
C ARG A 604 -15.28 1.02 -36.06
N GLU A 605 -15.24 -0.32 -36.16
CA GLU A 605 -15.43 -1.06 -37.41
C GLU A 605 -16.89 -0.96 -37.90
N ARG A 606 -17.83 -0.80 -36.97
CA ARG A 606 -19.27 -0.65 -37.26
C ARG A 606 -19.89 0.50 -36.45
N PRO A 607 -19.53 1.76 -36.78
CA PRO A 607 -20.15 2.89 -36.12
C PRO A 607 -21.66 2.95 -36.53
N ALA A 608 -22.51 3.19 -35.53
CA ALA A 608 -23.92 3.53 -35.85
C ALA A 608 -23.93 4.87 -36.59
N ASP A 609 -24.86 5.00 -37.55
CA ASP A 609 -25.15 6.31 -38.16
C ASP A 609 -25.58 7.27 -37.04
N ARG A 610 -24.83 8.35 -36.84
CA ARG A 610 -25.11 9.33 -35.78
C ARG A 610 -26.42 10.01 -36.05
N PRO A 611 -27.40 10.06 -35.12
CA PRO A 611 -28.48 11.02 -35.19
C PRO A 611 -27.89 12.43 -35.22
N ALA A 612 -28.47 13.34 -35.99
CA ALA A 612 -28.00 14.70 -36.28
C ALA A 612 -27.86 15.65 -35.05
N LEU A 613 -27.94 15.14 -33.83
CA LEU A 613 -27.91 15.90 -32.55
C LEU A 613 -26.54 16.11 -31.93
N LEU A 614 -25.44 15.60 -32.52
CA LEU A 614 -24.10 15.79 -32.03
C LEU A 614 -23.22 16.64 -32.98
N ASN A 615 -23.71 17.84 -33.32
CA ASN A 615 -22.91 18.90 -33.95
C ASN A 615 -22.04 19.68 -32.95
N ALA A 616 -21.44 19.03 -31.95
CA ALA A 616 -20.33 19.61 -31.25
C ALA A 616 -19.05 19.16 -31.98
N LYS A 617 -18.39 20.09 -32.67
CA LYS A 617 -17.01 19.87 -33.16
C LYS A 617 -16.18 19.32 -31.99
N PRO A 618 -15.46 18.19 -32.15
CA PRO A 618 -14.46 17.83 -31.16
C PRO A 618 -13.47 18.99 -31.08
N PRO A 619 -13.01 19.38 -29.87
CA PRO A 619 -11.94 20.35 -29.75
C PRO A 619 -10.72 19.79 -30.52
N LEU A 620 -10.25 20.58 -31.48
CA LEU A 620 -8.99 20.28 -32.18
C LEU A 620 -7.91 20.18 -31.13
N LEU A 621 -7.10 19.14 -31.19
CA LEU A 621 -5.98 18.79 -30.28
C LEU A 621 -4.87 19.87 -30.25
N GLY A 622 -5.09 21.07 -30.79
CA GLY A 622 -4.14 22.17 -30.86
C GLY A 622 -4.37 23.30 -29.85
N ASP A 623 -5.58 23.47 -29.32
CA ASP A 623 -5.91 24.72 -28.61
C ASP A 623 -5.93 24.62 -27.07
N SER A 624 -5.76 23.46 -26.47
CA SER A 624 -5.80 23.29 -25.02
C SER A 624 -4.43 23.01 -24.35
N PHE A 625 -3.37 22.74 -25.13
CA PHE A 625 -2.07 22.42 -24.55
C PHE A 625 -1.18 23.66 -24.33
N ASP A 626 -1.35 24.73 -25.11
CA ASP A 626 -0.50 25.93 -24.96
C ASP A 626 -0.95 26.93 -23.89
N ASN A 627 -2.24 26.95 -23.52
CA ASN A 627 -2.73 27.91 -22.51
C ASN A 627 -2.68 27.42 -21.08
N THR A 628 -2.62 26.12 -20.83
CA THR A 628 -2.51 25.58 -19.47
C THR A 628 -1.05 25.51 -18.97
N CYS A 629 -0.07 25.38 -19.85
CA CYS A 629 1.36 25.45 -19.48
C CYS A 629 1.82 26.88 -19.18
N ALA A 630 1.27 27.91 -19.86
CA ALA A 630 1.63 29.30 -19.56
C ALA A 630 1.02 29.80 -18.24
N GLN A 631 -0.19 29.36 -17.91
CA GLN A 631 -0.82 29.69 -16.60
C GLN A 631 -0.20 28.89 -15.43
N SER A 632 0.29 27.66 -15.68
CA SER A 632 0.99 26.90 -14.67
C SER A 632 2.38 27.45 -14.34
N GLY A 633 3.03 28.16 -15.27
CA GLY A 633 4.32 28.82 -15.06
C GLY A 633 4.21 30.02 -14.10
N GLU A 634 3.20 30.88 -14.24
CA GLU A 634 3.00 32.02 -13.32
C GLU A 634 2.54 31.57 -11.93
N LEU A 635 1.66 30.61 -11.84
CA LEU A 635 1.25 29.99 -10.57
C LEU A 635 2.40 29.26 -9.85
N PHE A 636 3.33 28.68 -10.60
CA PHE A 636 4.53 28.05 -10.05
C PHE A 636 5.47 29.10 -9.42
N PHE A 637 5.64 30.26 -10.03
CA PHE A 637 6.44 31.36 -9.46
C PHE A 637 5.79 31.96 -8.20
N ASP A 638 4.48 32.11 -8.14
CA ASP A 638 3.78 32.59 -6.94
C ASP A 638 3.84 31.57 -5.78
N CYS A 639 3.74 30.27 -6.07
CA CYS A 639 3.97 29.23 -5.10
C CYS A 639 5.41 29.21 -4.56
N MET A 640 6.41 29.44 -5.42
CA MET A 640 7.80 29.53 -5.01
C MET A 640 8.06 30.74 -4.11
N ALA A 641 7.51 31.89 -4.45
CA ALA A 641 7.62 33.10 -3.62
C ALA A 641 6.94 32.96 -2.25
N HIS A 642 5.82 32.21 -2.19
CA HIS A 642 5.14 31.92 -0.93
C HIS A 642 5.87 30.83 -0.12
N ARG A 643 6.44 29.85 -0.80
CA ARG A 643 7.33 28.83 -0.21
C ARG A 643 8.53 29.46 0.49
N ASP A 644 9.19 30.41 -0.14
CA ASP A 644 10.37 31.08 0.43
C ASP A 644 9.99 31.93 1.66
N LYS A 645 8.77 32.49 1.71
CA LYS A 645 8.23 33.16 2.90
C LYS A 645 7.95 32.21 4.06
N LEU A 646 7.47 30.99 3.76
CA LEU A 646 7.22 29.94 4.75
C LEU A 646 8.54 29.33 5.25
N ARG A 647 9.51 29.16 4.37
CA ARG A 647 10.86 28.67 4.70
C ARG A 647 11.57 29.62 5.66
N ASN A 648 11.47 30.93 5.45
CA ASN A 648 12.02 31.94 6.36
C ASN A 648 11.30 31.98 7.72
N LYS A 649 10.01 31.61 7.78
CA LYS A 649 9.28 31.45 9.04
C LYS A 649 9.63 30.15 9.78
N SER A 650 9.98 29.09 9.06
CA SER A 650 10.38 27.81 9.66
C SER A 650 11.80 27.84 10.26
N ALA A 651 12.64 28.81 9.90
CA ALA A 651 13.98 28.99 10.50
C ALA A 651 13.89 29.47 11.97
N ASP A 652 12.76 30.07 12.37
CA ASP A 652 12.52 30.50 13.75
C ASP A 652 11.62 29.50 14.54
N PHE A 653 11.26 28.35 13.91
CA PHE A 653 10.43 27.34 14.55
C PHE A 653 11.30 26.41 15.40
N ASP A 654 11.11 26.46 16.71
CA ASP A 654 11.59 25.43 17.63
C ASP A 654 10.56 24.30 17.66
N PRO A 655 10.87 23.09 17.10
CA PRO A 655 9.93 21.98 17.03
C PRO A 655 9.55 21.42 18.40
N TRP A 656 10.11 21.97 19.46
CA TRP A 656 9.93 21.55 20.84
C TRP A 656 9.16 22.57 21.70
N GLU A 657 8.81 23.74 21.13
CA GLU A 657 7.87 24.62 21.82
C GLU A 657 6.43 24.04 21.76
N PRO A 658 5.68 24.11 22.89
CA PRO A 658 4.38 23.45 23.05
C PRO A 658 3.29 23.94 22.08
#